data_774db979595824645c2d6807df19a2ce
#
_entry.id   774db979595824645c2d6807df19a2ce
#
_cell.length_a   1.000
_cell.length_b   1.000
_cell.length_c   1.000
_cell.angle_alpha   90.00
_cell.angle_beta   90.00
_cell.angle_gamma   90.00
#
_symmetry.space_group_name_H-M   'P 1'
#
loop_
_entity.id
_entity.type
_entity.pdbx_description
1 polymer ?
#
loop_
_entity_poly.entity_id
_entity_poly.type
_entity_poly.pdbx_seq_one_letter_code
_entity_poly.pdbx_strand_id
1 'polypeptide(L)'
;MSPNGSSTVTIHSAKTTPAITDRSVQLPEYDRERLEDIGFLTSMTLVLLGNYHQTGHFGGPTAYAPYTVASHLAGPENGGLTFDYRRPKHPFADRFMLAGGHNVPVMYALWIIMGEALDRKHTETGDDRYKADPKTSMLAIDALGFRRGAGALKTILEENDLADHPLMAQAGIRGIRALAGHSESTDLTNDVNGGPSGIGIATAAGKAAFWDMMGADPSLKIIAIEGEFALTSGHSQEFKTQAVAQRVGKRLRVLLSYNNAGIDDELIGSVVKEDTYRIAEQWSAYGWNVITLDDANDYDQVVAALKAMEDSDPADRRPMIVVGKTVKGFWPGATDGMLPGGVTQVISNASHAYGMPMNGEYFVALAESFEQKFGVTFEGIRDGGVTDTRERLIQLKTNIDIALSVLDKNGLGDWLSERLVEIGDQVNDDLPLRVDPDTDPFLDERLLVKNLPTEATTVTAEHPITGEKKDVSITLFEQPGAVKGTRRAISEIIKWMNYVTENRFVIVAADLFESINVDSGSLWGHYDPVDNIVGTRLKAAIQEAGNASTAVGFTSQSLSKDPNKHVGVWSISGTYGAFTPLMYLPLRVWSQQNQDSPFRVGVAHILAGHSGPETAADARTHFGIFSPQVWKLFPKGQVIVLSFWDYNDVAAGYFAAAEIAARDPKVGIIVMEVARPDFTVADRTKFADTDPHAAAKGFYVIRDFDPDKPRHGVVVSQGSSSTVNLVSTLPKLEEAGVNVKVVAAISEELFDRQPQSYRDSVLPEAAKFDMMVVTTGTRRVWPVTGVGPLTDEYSLTSDWDNQWLTGGTEDDVIKEAHLDKDSIFNAVKRFADEHDARMSRQAAAFNGASS
;
A
#
# COMPACT_ATOMS: atom_id res chain seq x y z
N MET A 1 -47.36 -22.04 -10.97
CA MET A 1 -46.49 -21.73 -9.86
C MET A 1 -47.15 -20.65 -9.04
N SER A 2 -47.29 -20.83 -7.75
CA SER A 2 -47.96 -19.85 -6.87
C SER A 2 -47.02 -18.66 -6.61
N PRO A 3 -47.47 -17.40 -6.69
CA PRO A 3 -46.59 -16.23 -6.64
C PRO A 3 -46.09 -15.83 -5.24
N ASN A 4 -46.17 -16.66 -4.25
CA ASN A 4 -45.80 -16.28 -2.86
C ASN A 4 -45.10 -17.41 -2.08
N GLY A 5 -44.17 -18.10 -2.69
CA GLY A 5 -43.28 -19.02 -1.97
C GLY A 5 -41.99 -18.31 -1.59
N SER A 6 -41.88 -17.76 -0.38
CA SER A 6 -40.60 -17.30 0.13
C SER A 6 -39.63 -18.47 0.20
N SER A 7 -38.64 -18.48 -0.67
CA SER A 7 -37.54 -19.44 -0.61
C SER A 7 -36.64 -19.10 0.60
N THR A 8 -36.31 -20.08 1.38
CA THR A 8 -35.34 -19.96 2.48
C THR A 8 -34.07 -20.67 2.11
N VAL A 9 -32.92 -20.00 2.35
CA VAL A 9 -31.59 -20.57 2.20
C VAL A 9 -31.00 -20.79 3.60
N THR A 10 -30.40 -21.95 3.80
CA THR A 10 -29.71 -22.24 5.06
C THR A 10 -28.28 -21.73 4.97
N ILE A 11 -27.90 -20.84 5.90
CA ILE A 11 -26.54 -20.43 6.13
C ILE A 11 -26.15 -20.75 7.58
N HIS A 12 -24.87 -20.98 7.81
CA HIS A 12 -24.37 -21.31 9.14
C HIS A 12 -23.64 -20.08 9.70
N SER A 13 -23.89 -19.70 10.95
CA SER A 13 -23.28 -18.52 11.55
C SER A 13 -22.87 -18.74 12.99
N ALA A 14 -21.73 -18.15 13.39
CA ALA A 14 -21.27 -18.07 14.77
C ALA A 14 -21.21 -16.62 15.23
N LYS A 15 -21.86 -16.28 16.35
CA LYS A 15 -21.91 -14.91 16.88
C LYS A 15 -21.07 -14.67 18.13
N THR A 16 -20.88 -15.65 19.00
CA THR A 16 -20.27 -15.41 20.32
C THR A 16 -19.41 -16.55 20.87
N THR A 17 -19.44 -17.72 20.27
CA THR A 17 -18.68 -18.91 20.69
C THR A 17 -18.21 -19.66 19.45
N PRO A 18 -17.21 -20.55 19.57
CA PRO A 18 -16.74 -21.34 18.43
C PRO A 18 -17.78 -22.29 17.83
N ALA A 19 -18.99 -22.37 18.37
CA ALA A 19 -20.07 -23.16 17.81
C ALA A 19 -20.75 -22.42 16.65
N ILE A 20 -20.60 -22.94 15.45
CA ILE A 20 -21.34 -22.51 14.26
C ILE A 20 -22.75 -23.09 14.38
N THR A 21 -23.75 -22.21 14.30
CA THR A 21 -25.15 -22.62 14.39
C THR A 21 -25.87 -22.37 13.06
N ASP A 22 -26.77 -23.30 12.70
CA ASP A 22 -27.58 -23.15 11.51
C ASP A 22 -28.54 -21.96 11.65
N ARG A 23 -28.59 -21.11 10.64
CA ARG A 23 -29.47 -19.97 10.55
C ARG A 23 -30.18 -20.00 9.21
N SER A 24 -31.52 -20.09 9.23
CA SER A 24 -32.32 -19.87 8.05
C SER A 24 -32.43 -18.39 7.77
N VAL A 25 -32.02 -17.96 6.58
CA VAL A 25 -32.16 -16.59 6.08
C VAL A 25 -33.16 -16.61 4.95
N GLN A 26 -34.13 -15.70 5.00
CA GLN A 26 -35.06 -15.53 3.89
C GLN A 26 -34.25 -15.01 2.68
N LEU A 27 -34.36 -15.71 1.55
CA LEU A 27 -33.74 -15.28 0.31
C LEU A 27 -34.41 -13.96 -0.12
N PRO A 28 -33.62 -12.86 -0.31
CA PRO A 28 -34.21 -11.61 -0.79
C PRO A 28 -34.68 -11.75 -2.23
N GLU A 29 -35.50 -10.81 -2.65
CA GLU A 29 -35.91 -10.70 -4.05
C GLU A 29 -34.71 -10.20 -4.88
N TYR A 30 -34.31 -10.95 -5.89
CA TYR A 30 -33.27 -10.60 -6.84
C TYR A 30 -33.43 -11.39 -8.13
N ASP A 31 -32.84 -10.94 -9.22
CA ASP A 31 -32.93 -11.62 -10.51
C ASP A 31 -31.79 -12.64 -10.67
N ARG A 32 -32.06 -13.86 -10.19
CA ARG A 32 -31.07 -14.96 -10.22
C ARG A 32 -30.59 -15.27 -11.64
N GLU A 33 -31.51 -15.37 -12.59
CA GLU A 33 -31.21 -15.75 -13.99
C GLU A 33 -30.24 -14.73 -14.61
N ARG A 34 -30.46 -13.44 -14.36
CA ARG A 34 -29.58 -12.35 -14.86
C ARG A 34 -28.19 -12.41 -14.25
N LEU A 35 -28.08 -12.68 -12.94
CA LEU A 35 -26.77 -12.82 -12.31
C LEU A 35 -26.03 -14.05 -12.85
N GLU A 36 -26.70 -15.18 -13.02
CA GLU A 36 -26.12 -16.40 -13.61
C GLU A 36 -25.66 -16.16 -15.05
N ASP A 37 -26.46 -15.50 -15.88
CA ASP A 37 -26.12 -15.18 -17.26
C ASP A 37 -24.89 -14.23 -17.33
N ILE A 38 -24.84 -13.18 -16.51
CA ILE A 38 -23.66 -12.29 -16.41
C ILE A 38 -22.44 -13.05 -15.87
N GLY A 39 -22.61 -13.92 -14.88
CA GLY A 39 -21.53 -14.76 -14.35
C GLY A 39 -20.95 -15.71 -15.40
N PHE A 40 -21.81 -16.32 -16.23
CA PHE A 40 -21.32 -17.17 -17.32
C PHE A 40 -20.64 -16.36 -18.41
N LEU A 41 -21.20 -15.18 -18.78
CA LEU A 41 -20.55 -14.27 -19.73
C LEU A 41 -19.18 -13.78 -19.20
N THR A 42 -19.11 -13.48 -17.89
CA THR A 42 -17.85 -13.11 -17.22
C THR A 42 -16.82 -14.24 -17.30
N SER A 43 -17.24 -15.48 -17.00
CA SER A 43 -16.38 -16.67 -17.07
C SER A 43 -15.89 -16.92 -18.50
N MET A 44 -16.75 -16.78 -19.51
CA MET A 44 -16.37 -16.97 -20.90
C MET A 44 -15.40 -15.88 -21.38
N THR A 45 -15.67 -14.63 -21.02
CA THR A 45 -14.81 -13.49 -21.39
C THR A 45 -13.40 -13.66 -20.80
N LEU A 46 -13.27 -14.03 -19.51
CA LEU A 46 -11.95 -14.27 -18.92
C LEU A 46 -11.21 -15.45 -19.56
N VAL A 47 -11.92 -16.50 -19.97
CA VAL A 47 -11.32 -17.65 -20.67
C VAL A 47 -10.82 -17.27 -22.06
N LEU A 48 -11.54 -16.40 -22.78
CA LEU A 48 -11.06 -15.83 -24.05
C LEU A 48 -9.77 -15.04 -23.84
N LEU A 49 -9.65 -14.22 -22.79
CA LEU A 49 -8.41 -13.54 -22.46
C LEU A 49 -7.25 -14.55 -22.29
N GLY A 50 -7.45 -15.59 -21.49
CA GLY A 50 -6.45 -16.65 -21.27
C GLY A 50 -6.08 -17.39 -22.54
N ASN A 51 -7.08 -17.79 -23.32
CA ASN A 51 -6.87 -18.58 -24.56
C ASN A 51 -5.99 -17.85 -25.59
N TYR A 52 -6.28 -16.58 -25.87
CA TYR A 52 -5.55 -15.85 -26.90
C TYR A 52 -4.24 -15.24 -26.45
N HIS A 53 -4.12 -14.88 -25.16
CA HIS A 53 -2.84 -14.40 -24.61
C HIS A 53 -1.94 -15.52 -24.12
N GLN A 54 -2.44 -16.77 -24.01
CA GLN A 54 -1.73 -17.94 -23.50
C GLN A 54 -1.04 -17.66 -22.15
N THR A 55 -1.74 -16.93 -21.30
CA THR A 55 -1.25 -16.53 -19.98
C THR A 55 -2.43 -16.13 -19.08
N GLY A 56 -2.17 -16.02 -17.78
CA GLY A 56 -3.16 -15.62 -16.77
C GLY A 56 -3.54 -16.77 -15.86
N HIS A 57 -4.48 -16.49 -14.97
CA HIS A 57 -5.05 -17.47 -14.05
C HIS A 57 -6.46 -17.86 -14.55
N PHE A 58 -6.84 -19.09 -14.31
CA PHE A 58 -8.12 -19.65 -14.76
C PHE A 58 -9.02 -20.06 -13.61
N GLY A 59 -8.60 -21.07 -12.82
CA GLY A 59 -9.49 -21.72 -11.86
C GLY A 59 -9.90 -20.84 -10.68
N GLY A 60 -8.98 -20.00 -10.18
CA GLY A 60 -9.27 -19.03 -9.13
C GLY A 60 -10.27 -17.97 -9.61
N PRO A 61 -10.02 -17.28 -10.75
CA PRO A 61 -10.96 -16.30 -11.30
C PRO A 61 -12.37 -16.84 -11.54
N THR A 62 -12.50 -18.07 -12.09
CA THR A 62 -13.83 -18.69 -12.31
C THR A 62 -14.54 -19.00 -11.00
N ALA A 63 -13.80 -19.46 -9.96
CA ALA A 63 -14.36 -19.66 -8.62
C ALA A 63 -14.81 -18.35 -7.94
N TYR A 64 -14.18 -17.21 -8.28
CA TYR A 64 -14.53 -15.91 -7.71
C TYR A 64 -15.71 -15.23 -8.44
N ALA A 65 -16.11 -15.71 -9.60
CA ALA A 65 -17.12 -15.06 -10.43
C ALA A 65 -18.45 -14.83 -9.68
N PRO A 66 -19.05 -15.80 -8.96
CA PRO A 66 -20.30 -15.58 -8.23
C PRO A 66 -20.17 -14.48 -7.15
N TYR A 67 -19.09 -14.48 -6.35
CA TYR A 67 -18.83 -13.44 -5.37
C TYR A 67 -18.69 -12.07 -6.02
N THR A 68 -17.92 -12.00 -7.11
CA THR A 68 -17.65 -10.75 -7.80
C THR A 68 -18.88 -10.16 -8.44
N VAL A 69 -19.65 -10.99 -9.17
CA VAL A 69 -20.90 -10.58 -9.83
C VAL A 69 -21.96 -10.17 -8.81
N ALA A 70 -22.19 -11.00 -7.77
CA ALA A 70 -23.19 -10.70 -6.75
C ALA A 70 -22.81 -9.43 -5.96
N SER A 71 -21.54 -9.23 -5.60
CA SER A 71 -21.09 -8.02 -4.91
C SER A 71 -21.38 -6.74 -5.71
N HIS A 72 -21.30 -6.78 -7.03
CA HIS A 72 -21.54 -5.60 -7.88
C HIS A 72 -23.00 -5.45 -8.32
N LEU A 73 -23.74 -6.54 -8.52
CA LEU A 73 -25.04 -6.48 -9.18
C LEU A 73 -26.25 -6.89 -8.33
N ALA A 74 -26.05 -7.56 -7.18
CA ALA A 74 -27.16 -7.85 -6.27
C ALA A 74 -27.82 -6.58 -5.70
N GLY A 75 -27.08 -5.47 -5.69
CA GLY A 75 -27.51 -4.16 -5.23
C GLY A 75 -27.33 -3.91 -3.74
N PRO A 76 -27.27 -2.63 -3.33
CA PRO A 76 -27.08 -2.25 -1.93
C PRO A 76 -28.17 -2.78 -1.00
N GLU A 77 -29.41 -2.87 -1.46
CA GLU A 77 -30.57 -3.43 -0.74
C GLU A 77 -30.36 -4.89 -0.34
N ASN A 78 -29.55 -5.61 -1.09
CA ASN A 78 -29.17 -7.00 -0.84
C ASN A 78 -27.74 -7.14 -0.29
N GLY A 79 -27.14 -6.04 0.15
CA GLY A 79 -25.82 -6.05 0.75
C GLY A 79 -24.65 -5.98 -0.23
N GLY A 80 -24.93 -5.82 -1.52
CA GLY A 80 -23.95 -5.52 -2.55
C GLY A 80 -23.39 -4.10 -2.42
N LEU A 81 -22.48 -3.75 -3.32
CA LEU A 81 -21.81 -2.45 -3.35
C LEU A 81 -22.73 -1.32 -3.80
N THR A 82 -22.57 -0.16 -3.18
CA THR A 82 -23.05 1.13 -3.69
C THR A 82 -21.90 1.78 -4.43
N PHE A 83 -21.92 1.73 -5.75
CA PHE A 83 -20.86 2.28 -6.60
C PHE A 83 -21.44 2.85 -7.89
N ASP A 84 -20.72 3.74 -8.52
CA ASP A 84 -21.12 4.28 -9.83
C ASP A 84 -20.06 3.96 -10.89
N TYR A 85 -20.36 3.08 -11.82
CA TYR A 85 -19.45 2.71 -12.91
C TYR A 85 -19.05 3.92 -13.77
N ARG A 86 -19.92 4.92 -13.85
CA ARG A 86 -19.68 6.18 -14.59
C ARG A 86 -18.68 7.09 -13.86
N ARG A 87 -18.55 6.90 -12.52
CA ARG A 87 -17.66 7.64 -11.61
C ARG A 87 -16.98 6.70 -10.61
N PRO A 88 -16.16 5.73 -11.07
CA PRO A 88 -15.76 4.56 -10.26
C PRO A 88 -14.92 4.88 -9.03
N LYS A 89 -14.32 6.07 -8.96
CA LYS A 89 -13.50 6.52 -7.82
C LYS A 89 -14.20 7.60 -6.98
N HIS A 90 -15.51 7.63 -7.00
CA HIS A 90 -16.26 8.59 -6.19
C HIS A 90 -15.92 8.44 -4.69
N PRO A 91 -15.61 9.52 -3.94
CA PRO A 91 -15.15 9.44 -2.55
C PRO A 91 -16.17 8.78 -1.61
N PHE A 92 -17.47 8.88 -1.90
CA PHE A 92 -18.55 8.30 -1.10
C PHE A 92 -19.16 7.03 -1.70
N ALA A 93 -18.46 6.37 -2.61
CA ALA A 93 -18.81 5.01 -3.04
C ALA A 93 -18.21 3.97 -2.10
N ASP A 94 -18.85 2.80 -1.99
CA ASP A 94 -18.27 1.63 -1.33
C ASP A 94 -16.92 1.24 -1.99
N ARG A 95 -16.08 0.54 -1.25
CA ARG A 95 -14.80 0.05 -1.76
C ARG A 95 -14.88 -1.46 -2.01
N PHE A 96 -14.45 -1.85 -3.19
CA PHE A 96 -14.22 -3.25 -3.51
C PHE A 96 -12.71 -3.54 -3.45
N MET A 97 -12.33 -4.66 -2.88
CA MET A 97 -10.94 -5.07 -2.77
C MET A 97 -10.77 -6.50 -3.29
N LEU A 98 -10.24 -6.65 -4.50
CA LEU A 98 -9.78 -7.95 -4.98
C LEU A 98 -8.39 -8.22 -4.37
N ALA A 99 -8.38 -8.70 -3.13
CA ALA A 99 -7.16 -8.92 -2.35
C ALA A 99 -6.34 -10.10 -2.90
N GLY A 100 -7.00 -11.14 -3.38
CA GLY A 100 -6.40 -12.21 -4.19
C GLY A 100 -6.08 -11.74 -5.60
N GLY A 101 -5.12 -10.82 -5.74
CA GLY A 101 -4.89 -10.02 -6.94
C GLY A 101 -4.66 -10.78 -8.25
N HIS A 102 -4.13 -12.00 -8.20
CA HIS A 102 -3.95 -12.86 -9.38
C HIS A 102 -5.28 -13.28 -10.02
N ASN A 103 -6.40 -13.12 -9.33
CA ASN A 103 -7.75 -13.41 -9.85
C ASN A 103 -8.34 -12.24 -10.66
N VAL A 104 -7.58 -11.19 -10.94
CA VAL A 104 -8.02 -10.00 -11.70
C VAL A 104 -8.69 -10.28 -13.06
N PRO A 105 -8.44 -11.38 -13.80
CA PRO A 105 -9.14 -11.63 -15.03
C PRO A 105 -10.68 -11.63 -14.88
N VAL A 106 -11.22 -12.05 -13.72
CA VAL A 106 -12.67 -12.01 -13.47
C VAL A 106 -13.19 -10.57 -13.43
N MET A 107 -12.39 -9.65 -12.86
CA MET A 107 -12.75 -8.23 -12.79
C MET A 107 -12.70 -7.57 -14.16
N TYR A 108 -11.64 -7.80 -14.93
CA TYR A 108 -11.53 -7.24 -16.27
C TYR A 108 -12.69 -7.70 -17.16
N ALA A 109 -13.03 -8.99 -17.08
CA ALA A 109 -14.18 -9.52 -17.80
C ALA A 109 -15.48 -8.82 -17.40
N LEU A 110 -15.77 -8.72 -16.11
CA LEU A 110 -16.98 -8.07 -15.61
C LEU A 110 -17.02 -6.57 -15.94
N TRP A 111 -15.89 -5.86 -15.80
CA TRP A 111 -15.85 -4.43 -16.12
C TRP A 111 -16.01 -4.15 -17.62
N ILE A 112 -15.48 -5.00 -18.50
CA ILE A 112 -15.73 -4.93 -19.95
C ILE A 112 -17.23 -5.11 -20.24
N ILE A 113 -17.86 -6.13 -19.63
CA ILE A 113 -19.28 -6.40 -19.81
C ILE A 113 -20.15 -5.21 -19.37
N MET A 114 -19.86 -4.64 -18.20
CA MET A 114 -20.57 -3.46 -17.68
C MET A 114 -20.38 -2.23 -18.58
N GLY A 115 -19.14 -1.99 -19.01
CA GLY A 115 -18.83 -0.86 -19.89
C GLY A 115 -19.52 -0.97 -21.24
N GLU A 116 -19.51 -2.16 -21.87
CA GLU A 116 -20.20 -2.43 -23.13
C GLU A 116 -21.72 -2.29 -23.01
N ALA A 117 -22.32 -2.73 -21.91
CA ALA A 117 -23.76 -2.55 -21.69
C ALA A 117 -24.14 -1.05 -21.65
N LEU A 118 -23.39 -0.25 -20.91
CA LEU A 118 -23.62 1.20 -20.84
C LEU A 118 -23.36 1.90 -22.17
N ASP A 119 -22.25 1.57 -22.85
CA ASP A 119 -21.86 2.21 -24.14
C ASP A 119 -22.88 1.90 -25.24
N ARG A 120 -23.33 0.66 -25.34
CA ARG A 120 -24.38 0.23 -26.28
C ARG A 120 -25.69 0.96 -26.00
N LYS A 121 -26.13 1.03 -24.74
CA LYS A 121 -27.37 1.71 -24.35
C LYS A 121 -27.31 3.22 -24.60
N HIS A 122 -26.17 3.86 -24.29
CA HIS A 122 -25.93 5.27 -24.62
C HIS A 122 -25.96 5.50 -26.14
N THR A 123 -25.31 4.65 -26.91
CA THR A 123 -25.27 4.74 -28.38
C THR A 123 -26.68 4.58 -28.98
N GLU A 124 -27.49 3.65 -28.46
CA GLU A 124 -28.86 3.39 -28.93
C GLU A 124 -29.79 4.57 -28.62
N THR A 125 -29.71 5.09 -27.40
CA THR A 125 -30.71 6.04 -26.89
C THR A 125 -30.31 7.51 -26.94
N GLY A 126 -29.00 7.78 -26.95
CA GLY A 126 -28.44 9.13 -26.77
C GLY A 126 -28.64 9.68 -25.34
N ASP A 127 -29.04 8.86 -24.38
CA ASP A 127 -29.31 9.28 -23.00
C ASP A 127 -28.02 9.28 -22.16
N ASP A 128 -27.62 10.46 -21.71
CA ASP A 128 -26.39 10.67 -20.92
C ASP A 128 -26.40 9.95 -19.56
N ARG A 129 -27.54 9.42 -19.08
CA ARG A 129 -27.58 8.57 -17.88
C ARG A 129 -26.70 7.31 -18.01
N TYR A 130 -26.50 6.82 -19.22
CA TYR A 130 -25.68 5.64 -19.51
C TYR A 130 -24.24 5.98 -19.89
N LYS A 131 -23.90 7.25 -20.00
CA LYS A 131 -22.58 7.70 -20.45
C LYS A 131 -21.52 7.49 -19.37
N ALA A 132 -20.62 6.54 -19.61
CA ALA A 132 -19.43 6.37 -18.79
C ALA A 132 -18.29 7.26 -19.27
N ASP A 133 -17.39 7.65 -18.34
CA ASP A 133 -16.17 8.38 -18.71
C ASP A 133 -15.25 7.47 -19.54
N PRO A 134 -14.92 7.83 -20.80
CA PRO A 134 -14.03 7.03 -21.64
C PRO A 134 -12.64 6.80 -21.05
N LYS A 135 -12.19 7.67 -20.12
CA LYS A 135 -10.88 7.54 -19.47
C LYS A 135 -10.86 6.44 -18.41
N THR A 136 -11.99 6.12 -17.82
CA THR A 136 -12.09 5.13 -16.74
C THR A 136 -12.79 3.85 -17.16
N SER A 137 -13.74 3.89 -18.12
CA SER A 137 -14.46 2.70 -18.59
C SER A 137 -13.55 1.67 -19.27
N MET A 138 -13.95 0.40 -19.18
CA MET A 138 -13.35 -0.70 -19.96
C MET A 138 -14.32 -1.19 -21.02
N LEU A 139 -13.82 -1.48 -22.20
CA LEU A 139 -14.60 -1.96 -23.36
C LEU A 139 -13.93 -3.19 -23.97
N ALA A 140 -14.62 -3.85 -24.90
CA ALA A 140 -14.15 -5.05 -25.60
C ALA A 140 -12.74 -4.92 -26.18
N ILE A 141 -12.41 -3.74 -26.69
CA ILE A 141 -11.07 -3.47 -27.29
C ILE A 141 -9.94 -3.58 -26.25
N ASP A 142 -10.20 -3.35 -24.97
CA ASP A 142 -9.20 -3.44 -23.91
C ASP A 142 -8.75 -4.88 -23.64
N ALA A 143 -9.52 -5.88 -24.09
CA ALA A 143 -9.12 -7.28 -24.04
C ALA A 143 -7.77 -7.54 -24.74
N LEU A 144 -7.44 -6.76 -25.76
CA LEU A 144 -6.16 -6.84 -26.48
C LEU A 144 -4.97 -6.43 -25.59
N GLY A 145 -5.22 -5.65 -24.52
CA GLY A 145 -4.24 -5.16 -23.58
C GLY A 145 -3.92 -6.08 -22.42
N PHE A 146 -4.51 -7.27 -22.34
CA PHE A 146 -4.32 -8.16 -21.21
C PHE A 146 -2.87 -8.62 -21.07
N ARG A 147 -2.28 -8.40 -19.89
CA ARG A 147 -0.87 -8.66 -19.55
C ARG A 147 0.13 -7.98 -20.49
N ARG A 148 -0.19 -6.78 -20.95
CA ARG A 148 0.69 -5.93 -21.75
C ARG A 148 0.96 -4.61 -21.01
N GLY A 149 2.17 -4.09 -21.17
CA GLY A 149 2.49 -2.74 -20.73
C GLY A 149 2.00 -1.69 -21.72
N ALA A 150 1.67 -0.48 -21.26
CA ALA A 150 1.12 0.59 -22.08
C ALA A 150 2.01 0.94 -23.31
N GLY A 151 3.34 0.91 -23.18
CA GLY A 151 4.27 1.13 -24.28
C GLY A 151 4.27 -0.02 -25.30
N ALA A 152 4.11 -1.26 -24.81
CA ALA A 152 4.10 -2.43 -25.69
C ALA A 152 2.82 -2.51 -26.56
N LEU A 153 1.68 -1.99 -26.07
CA LEU A 153 0.43 -1.97 -26.85
C LEU A 153 0.57 -1.17 -28.13
N LYS A 154 1.11 0.02 -28.07
CA LYS A 154 1.32 0.86 -29.26
C LYS A 154 2.22 0.14 -30.27
N THR A 155 3.34 -0.41 -29.81
CA THR A 155 4.29 -1.15 -30.65
C THR A 155 3.66 -2.38 -31.29
N ILE A 156 2.92 -3.19 -30.51
CA ILE A 156 2.25 -4.39 -31.03
C ILE A 156 1.25 -4.05 -32.13
N LEU A 157 0.50 -2.96 -31.98
CA LEU A 157 -0.50 -2.55 -32.97
C LEU A 157 0.16 -2.04 -34.27
N GLU A 158 1.22 -1.22 -34.13
CA GLU A 158 2.00 -0.68 -35.26
C GLU A 158 2.76 -1.80 -36.00
N GLU A 159 3.41 -2.71 -35.25
CA GLU A 159 4.18 -3.82 -35.84
C GLU A 159 3.33 -4.89 -36.54
N ASN A 160 2.04 -4.97 -36.19
CA ASN A 160 1.12 -5.94 -36.77
C ASN A 160 0.11 -5.31 -37.76
N ASP A 161 0.34 -4.10 -38.22
CA ASP A 161 -0.53 -3.38 -39.19
C ASP A 161 -2.00 -3.29 -38.74
N LEU A 162 -2.23 -3.18 -37.44
CA LEU A 162 -3.58 -3.08 -36.85
C LEU A 162 -4.05 -1.64 -36.64
N ALA A 163 -3.17 -0.64 -36.75
CA ALA A 163 -3.50 0.75 -36.50
C ALA A 163 -4.68 1.26 -37.35
N ASP A 164 -4.77 0.83 -38.59
CA ASP A 164 -5.83 1.20 -39.53
C ASP A 164 -6.92 0.12 -39.70
N HIS A 165 -6.88 -0.95 -38.90
CA HIS A 165 -7.89 -2.02 -39.01
C HIS A 165 -9.24 -1.54 -38.43
N PRO A 166 -10.39 -1.88 -39.04
CA PRO A 166 -11.72 -1.45 -38.57
C PRO A 166 -12.03 -1.75 -37.11
N LEU A 167 -11.53 -2.88 -36.59
CA LEU A 167 -11.64 -3.22 -35.16
C LEU A 167 -10.94 -2.21 -34.25
N MET A 168 -9.91 -1.52 -34.75
CA MET A 168 -9.15 -0.52 -34.03
C MET A 168 -9.84 0.84 -34.00
N ALA A 169 -10.80 1.09 -34.87
CA ALA A 169 -11.62 2.32 -34.84
C ALA A 169 -12.39 2.45 -33.52
N GLN A 170 -12.69 1.33 -32.87
CA GLN A 170 -13.32 1.31 -31.54
C GLN A 170 -12.38 1.83 -30.45
N ALA A 171 -11.07 1.76 -30.61
CA ALA A 171 -10.13 2.35 -29.68
C ALA A 171 -10.20 3.89 -29.70
N GLY A 172 -10.51 4.50 -30.85
CA GLY A 172 -10.68 5.92 -31.03
C GLY A 172 -9.51 6.75 -30.46
N ILE A 173 -9.83 7.94 -29.94
CA ILE A 173 -8.87 8.83 -29.24
C ILE A 173 -8.45 8.24 -27.88
N ARG A 174 -9.26 7.35 -27.32
CA ARG A 174 -9.09 6.74 -26.01
C ARG A 174 -7.88 5.77 -25.95
N GLY A 175 -7.60 5.08 -27.04
CA GLY A 175 -6.60 4.00 -27.09
C GLY A 175 -7.06 2.69 -26.42
N ILE A 176 -6.13 1.76 -26.25
CA ILE A 176 -6.33 0.46 -25.58
C ILE A 176 -5.68 0.53 -24.19
N ARG A 177 -6.36 0.03 -23.16
CA ARG A 177 -5.80 -0.04 -21.80
C ARG A 177 -4.82 -1.20 -21.68
N ALA A 178 -3.75 -0.98 -20.97
CA ALA A 178 -2.92 -2.05 -20.44
C ALA A 178 -3.64 -2.67 -19.23
N LEU A 179 -3.89 -3.96 -19.28
CA LEU A 179 -4.51 -4.71 -18.18
C LEU A 179 -3.46 -5.55 -17.48
N ALA A 180 -3.13 -5.21 -16.24
CA ALA A 180 -2.08 -5.88 -15.45
C ALA A 180 -2.43 -7.35 -15.15
N GLY A 181 -1.44 -8.15 -14.77
CA GLY A 181 -1.67 -9.55 -14.40
C GLY A 181 -2.19 -9.75 -12.97
N HIS A 182 -2.20 -8.67 -12.17
CA HIS A 182 -2.72 -8.62 -10.80
C HIS A 182 -3.55 -7.35 -10.62
N SER A 183 -4.43 -7.34 -9.62
CA SER A 183 -5.31 -6.19 -9.36
C SER A 183 -4.52 -4.94 -8.97
N GLU A 184 -4.93 -3.80 -9.51
CA GLU A 184 -4.37 -2.49 -9.18
C GLU A 184 -5.49 -1.54 -8.72
N SER A 185 -5.14 -0.65 -7.79
CA SER A 185 -6.09 0.33 -7.24
C SER A 185 -6.51 1.43 -8.23
N THR A 186 -5.83 1.51 -9.34
CA THR A 186 -6.18 2.39 -10.48
C THR A 186 -7.37 1.85 -11.28
N ASP A 187 -7.67 0.56 -11.14
CA ASP A 187 -8.73 -0.09 -11.90
C ASP A 187 -10.10 0.19 -11.28
N LEU A 188 -11.03 0.68 -12.06
CA LEU A 188 -12.45 0.92 -11.76
C LEU A 188 -12.84 0.85 -10.24
N THR A 189 -13.58 -0.17 -9.83
CA THR A 189 -14.06 -0.31 -8.44
C THR A 189 -13.02 -0.84 -7.46
N ASN A 190 -11.89 -1.38 -7.94
CA ASN A 190 -10.88 -1.98 -7.07
C ASN A 190 -10.07 -0.93 -6.30
N ASP A 191 -9.85 -1.13 -5.01
CA ASP A 191 -9.19 -0.18 -4.11
C ASP A 191 -7.93 -0.77 -3.45
N VAL A 192 -7.25 -1.71 -4.11
CA VAL A 192 -6.03 -2.33 -3.60
C VAL A 192 -5.11 -2.80 -4.72
N ASN A 193 -3.79 -2.69 -4.51
CA ASN A 193 -2.82 -3.40 -5.33
C ASN A 193 -2.60 -4.79 -4.73
N GLY A 194 -3.02 -5.82 -5.48
CA GLY A 194 -2.89 -7.22 -5.09
C GLY A 194 -1.70 -7.88 -5.78
N GLY A 195 -0.69 -8.25 -5.03
CA GLY A 195 0.47 -8.99 -5.56
C GLY A 195 0.94 -10.03 -4.55
N PRO A 196 1.63 -9.63 -3.50
CA PRO A 196 1.99 -10.55 -2.42
C PRO A 196 0.74 -11.03 -1.68
N SER A 197 0.55 -12.34 -1.56
CA SER A 197 -0.61 -12.93 -0.91
C SER A 197 -0.77 -12.45 0.54
N GLY A 198 -1.99 -12.06 0.91
CA GLY A 198 -2.37 -11.60 2.24
C GLY A 198 -2.06 -10.14 2.56
N ILE A 199 -1.31 -9.42 1.72
CA ILE A 199 -1.03 -7.98 1.93
C ILE A 199 -2.23 -7.12 1.59
N GLY A 200 -2.92 -7.42 0.48
CA GLY A 200 -4.07 -6.64 0.04
C GLY A 200 -5.13 -6.53 1.13
N ILE A 201 -5.56 -7.68 1.67
CA ILE A 201 -6.60 -7.72 2.69
C ILE A 201 -6.17 -7.05 4.00
N ALA A 202 -4.89 -7.05 4.32
CA ALA A 202 -4.40 -6.49 5.58
C ALA A 202 -4.65 -4.97 5.74
N THR A 203 -4.82 -4.24 4.64
CA THR A 203 -5.15 -2.80 4.67
C THR A 203 -6.63 -2.50 4.94
N ALA A 204 -7.52 -3.48 4.78
CA ALA A 204 -8.96 -3.29 4.85
C ALA A 204 -9.46 -2.79 6.22
N ALA A 205 -8.80 -3.21 7.31
CA ALA A 205 -9.14 -2.76 8.65
C ALA A 205 -8.98 -1.23 8.79
N GLY A 206 -7.85 -0.69 8.33
CA GLY A 206 -7.57 0.74 8.36
C GLY A 206 -8.50 1.54 7.45
N LYS A 207 -8.81 1.02 6.26
CA LYS A 207 -9.76 1.63 5.32
C LYS A 207 -11.17 1.75 5.93
N ALA A 208 -11.64 0.71 6.60
CA ALA A 208 -12.95 0.71 7.25
C ALA A 208 -12.97 1.65 8.47
N ALA A 209 -11.94 1.63 9.31
CA ALA A 209 -11.82 2.50 10.47
C ALA A 209 -11.68 3.99 10.09
N PHE A 210 -11.06 4.29 8.95
CA PHE A 210 -10.96 5.64 8.42
C PHE A 210 -12.34 6.32 8.28
N TRP A 211 -13.32 5.63 7.73
CA TRP A 211 -14.66 6.21 7.57
C TRP A 211 -15.35 6.49 8.90
N ASP A 212 -15.20 5.60 9.90
CA ASP A 212 -15.70 5.88 11.24
C ASP A 212 -15.02 7.13 11.82
N MET A 213 -13.69 7.23 11.70
CA MET A 213 -12.92 8.39 12.19
C MET A 213 -13.35 9.69 11.51
N MET A 214 -13.67 9.67 10.23
CA MET A 214 -14.12 10.84 9.48
C MET A 214 -15.60 11.17 9.72
N GLY A 215 -16.32 10.38 10.50
CA GLY A 215 -17.74 10.54 10.75
C GLY A 215 -18.61 10.29 9.52
N ALA A 216 -18.14 9.47 8.60
CA ALA A 216 -18.84 9.15 7.37
C ALA A 216 -20.06 8.24 7.63
N ASP A 217 -21.04 8.29 6.73
CA ASP A 217 -22.27 7.53 6.83
C ASP A 217 -22.02 6.03 7.12
N PRO A 218 -22.75 5.43 8.08
CA PRO A 218 -22.59 4.02 8.44
C PRO A 218 -22.89 3.02 7.32
N SER A 219 -23.59 3.42 6.26
CA SER A 219 -23.88 2.57 5.10
C SER A 219 -22.65 2.26 4.26
N LEU A 220 -21.62 3.12 4.28
CA LEU A 220 -20.38 2.89 3.54
C LEU A 220 -19.63 1.65 4.05
N LYS A 221 -19.26 0.78 3.12
CA LYS A 221 -18.64 -0.51 3.40
C LYS A 221 -17.50 -0.86 2.47
N ILE A 222 -16.73 -1.84 2.90
CA ILE A 222 -15.68 -2.50 2.11
C ILE A 222 -16.08 -3.94 1.93
N ILE A 223 -16.12 -4.40 0.68
CA ILE A 223 -16.21 -5.82 0.35
C ILE A 223 -14.85 -6.26 -0.19
N ALA A 224 -14.20 -7.19 0.51
CA ALA A 224 -12.91 -7.75 0.12
C ALA A 224 -13.07 -9.22 -0.25
N ILE A 225 -12.53 -9.64 -1.40
CA ILE A 225 -12.50 -11.06 -1.80
C ILE A 225 -11.07 -11.58 -1.68
N GLU A 226 -10.90 -12.72 -1.00
CA GLU A 226 -9.60 -13.37 -0.81
C GLU A 226 -9.72 -14.90 -0.92
N GLY A 227 -8.61 -15.58 -1.16
CA GLY A 227 -8.50 -17.04 -1.11
C GLY A 227 -7.91 -17.55 0.20
N GLU A 228 -8.25 -18.78 0.57
CA GLU A 228 -7.82 -19.38 1.83
C GLU A 228 -6.31 -19.54 1.97
N PHE A 229 -5.59 -19.77 0.86
CA PHE A 229 -4.12 -19.85 0.89
C PHE A 229 -3.46 -18.54 1.32
N ALA A 230 -4.00 -17.41 0.89
CA ALA A 230 -3.50 -16.09 1.30
C ALA A 230 -3.65 -15.85 2.81
N LEU A 231 -4.64 -16.49 3.44
CA LEU A 231 -4.85 -16.40 4.88
C LEU A 231 -3.78 -17.13 5.71
N THR A 232 -2.92 -17.92 5.09
CA THR A 232 -1.78 -18.56 5.76
C THR A 232 -0.59 -17.62 5.93
N SER A 233 -0.58 -16.47 5.23
CA SER A 233 0.50 -15.48 5.36
C SER A 233 0.47 -14.80 6.73
N GLY A 234 1.64 -14.42 7.25
CA GLY A 234 1.77 -13.70 8.52
C GLY A 234 0.94 -12.41 8.54
N HIS A 235 0.90 -11.67 7.44
CA HIS A 235 0.12 -10.43 7.31
C HIS A 235 -1.38 -10.64 7.50
N SER A 236 -1.93 -11.71 6.93
CA SER A 236 -3.34 -12.08 7.13
C SER A 236 -3.62 -12.54 8.55
N GLN A 237 -2.66 -13.19 9.21
CA GLN A 237 -2.82 -13.58 10.61
C GLN A 237 -2.89 -12.35 11.53
N GLU A 238 -2.04 -11.35 11.29
CA GLU A 238 -2.07 -10.08 12.03
C GLU A 238 -3.34 -9.27 11.72
N PHE A 239 -3.83 -9.29 10.49
CA PHE A 239 -5.07 -8.63 10.07
C PHE A 239 -6.29 -9.07 10.89
N LYS A 240 -6.39 -10.36 11.28
CA LYS A 240 -7.51 -10.87 12.08
C LYS A 240 -7.69 -10.08 13.37
N THR A 241 -6.58 -9.81 14.07
CA THR A 241 -6.60 -9.03 15.32
C THR A 241 -6.77 -7.54 15.07
N GLN A 242 -6.14 -7.00 14.04
CA GLN A 242 -6.23 -5.57 13.72
C GLN A 242 -7.67 -5.14 13.40
N ALA A 243 -8.41 -5.89 12.61
CA ALA A 243 -9.78 -5.56 12.27
C ALA A 243 -10.71 -5.58 13.49
N VAL A 244 -10.52 -6.54 14.40
CA VAL A 244 -11.28 -6.61 15.66
C VAL A 244 -10.86 -5.48 16.60
N ALA A 245 -9.55 -5.18 16.71
CA ALA A 245 -9.05 -4.13 17.59
C ALA A 245 -9.59 -2.74 17.20
N GLN A 246 -9.73 -2.45 15.91
CA GLN A 246 -10.31 -1.20 15.42
C GLN A 246 -11.85 -1.18 15.47
N ARG A 247 -12.51 -2.27 15.88
CA ARG A 247 -13.97 -2.36 16.04
C ARG A 247 -14.74 -1.88 14.78
N VAL A 248 -14.28 -2.29 13.60
CA VAL A 248 -14.80 -1.78 12.31
C VAL A 248 -16.23 -2.25 11.99
N GLY A 249 -16.73 -3.30 12.66
CA GLY A 249 -18.09 -3.78 12.49
C GLY A 249 -18.39 -4.25 11.07
N LYS A 250 -19.66 -4.15 10.69
CA LYS A 250 -20.16 -4.54 9.36
C LYS A 250 -19.66 -3.68 8.19
N ARG A 251 -18.89 -2.60 8.46
CA ARG A 251 -18.22 -1.85 7.40
C ARG A 251 -17.19 -2.72 6.66
N LEU A 252 -16.62 -3.73 7.33
CA LEU A 252 -15.69 -4.67 6.72
C LEU A 252 -16.34 -6.03 6.53
N ARG A 253 -16.46 -6.43 5.26
CA ARG A 253 -17.04 -7.69 4.80
C ARG A 253 -16.01 -8.43 3.96
N VAL A 254 -15.58 -9.59 4.44
CA VAL A 254 -14.67 -10.47 3.71
C VAL A 254 -15.43 -11.62 3.11
N LEU A 255 -15.27 -11.85 1.81
CA LEU A 255 -15.78 -13.02 1.10
C LEU A 255 -14.59 -13.94 0.81
N LEU A 256 -14.51 -15.05 1.53
CA LEU A 256 -13.44 -16.01 1.37
C LEU A 256 -13.86 -17.12 0.43
N SER A 257 -13.15 -17.26 -0.68
CA SER A 257 -13.28 -18.39 -1.59
C SER A 257 -12.44 -19.56 -1.05
N TYR A 258 -13.11 -20.53 -0.45
CA TYR A 258 -12.48 -21.72 0.12
C TYR A 258 -12.62 -22.90 -0.84
N ASN A 259 -11.57 -23.19 -1.62
CA ASN A 259 -11.56 -24.28 -2.61
C ASN A 259 -10.52 -25.37 -2.31
N ASN A 260 -9.80 -25.27 -1.21
CA ASN A 260 -8.78 -26.22 -0.75
C ASN A 260 -7.70 -26.53 -1.81
N ALA A 261 -7.37 -25.57 -2.68
CA ALA A 261 -6.43 -25.78 -3.77
C ALA A 261 -5.47 -24.61 -3.98
N GLY A 262 -4.20 -24.84 -3.78
CA GLY A 262 -3.11 -23.92 -4.07
C GLY A 262 -2.62 -23.98 -5.52
N ILE A 263 -1.34 -23.68 -5.72
CA ILE A 263 -0.60 -23.90 -6.97
C ILE A 263 -0.09 -25.35 -6.98
N ASP A 264 0.57 -25.72 -5.89
CA ASP A 264 1.30 -26.98 -5.80
C ASP A 264 0.44 -28.10 -5.21
N ASP A 265 -0.38 -27.80 -4.19
CA ASP A 265 -1.08 -28.82 -3.42
C ASP A 265 -2.37 -28.23 -2.78
N GLU A 266 -3.05 -29.05 -1.97
CA GLU A 266 -4.15 -28.66 -1.10
C GLU A 266 -3.69 -27.63 -0.04
N LEU A 267 -4.67 -27.06 0.68
CA LEU A 267 -4.40 -26.06 1.72
C LEU A 267 -3.34 -26.56 2.73
N ILE A 268 -2.26 -25.78 2.84
CA ILE A 268 -1.09 -26.08 3.69
C ILE A 268 -0.45 -27.46 3.33
N GLY A 269 -0.69 -27.94 2.11
CA GLY A 269 -0.19 -29.20 1.62
C GLY A 269 -0.71 -30.40 2.42
N SER A 270 0.05 -31.46 2.45
CA SER A 270 -0.28 -32.67 3.23
C SER A 270 -0.03 -32.53 4.74
N VAL A 271 0.42 -31.36 5.21
CA VAL A 271 0.82 -31.17 6.63
C VAL A 271 -0.38 -30.92 7.53
N VAL A 272 -1.35 -30.12 7.06
CA VAL A 272 -2.57 -29.82 7.80
C VAL A 272 -3.76 -30.20 6.95
N LYS A 273 -4.48 -31.21 7.36
CA LYS A 273 -5.69 -31.65 6.68
C LYS A 273 -6.87 -30.71 6.96
N GLU A 274 -7.84 -30.68 6.07
CA GLU A 274 -9.03 -29.82 6.15
C GLU A 274 -9.74 -29.90 7.50
N ASP A 275 -9.89 -31.09 8.07
CA ASP A 275 -10.52 -31.31 9.37
C ASP A 275 -9.76 -30.72 10.56
N THR A 276 -8.46 -30.38 10.38
CA THR A 276 -7.62 -29.75 11.41
C THR A 276 -7.43 -28.25 11.21
N TYR A 277 -7.54 -27.74 9.97
CA TYR A 277 -7.41 -26.30 9.66
C TYR A 277 -8.79 -25.65 9.56
N ARG A 278 -9.45 -25.52 10.70
CA ARG A 278 -10.83 -25.03 10.85
C ARG A 278 -10.91 -23.52 10.68
N ILE A 279 -10.93 -23.02 9.45
CA ILE A 279 -10.91 -21.57 9.14
C ILE A 279 -12.06 -20.83 9.84
N ALA A 280 -13.29 -21.30 9.70
CA ALA A 280 -14.46 -20.62 10.27
C ALA A 280 -14.38 -20.51 11.79
N GLU A 281 -14.00 -21.60 12.47
CA GLU A 281 -13.85 -21.62 13.93
C GLU A 281 -12.68 -20.75 14.39
N GLN A 282 -11.56 -20.75 13.65
CA GLN A 282 -10.42 -19.92 13.93
C GLN A 282 -10.79 -18.45 13.89
N TRP A 283 -11.48 -17.97 12.85
CA TRP A 283 -11.89 -16.58 12.73
C TRP A 283 -12.92 -16.18 13.79
N SER A 284 -13.86 -17.08 14.10
CA SER A 284 -14.80 -16.89 15.21
C SER A 284 -14.08 -16.72 16.55
N ALA A 285 -13.05 -17.53 16.82
CA ALA A 285 -12.25 -17.43 18.04
C ALA A 285 -11.47 -16.10 18.14
N TYR A 286 -11.11 -15.47 17.02
CA TYR A 286 -10.54 -14.13 16.98
C TYR A 286 -11.56 -13.01 17.20
N GLY A 287 -12.86 -13.32 17.27
CA GLY A 287 -13.92 -12.33 17.51
C GLY A 287 -14.58 -11.79 16.24
N TRP A 288 -14.49 -12.50 15.11
CA TRP A 288 -15.23 -12.19 13.89
C TRP A 288 -16.63 -12.76 13.91
N ASN A 289 -17.56 -12.11 13.23
CA ASN A 289 -18.83 -12.72 12.82
C ASN A 289 -18.59 -13.55 11.57
N VAL A 290 -18.82 -14.85 11.68
CA VAL A 290 -18.52 -15.82 10.61
C VAL A 290 -19.83 -16.39 10.05
N ILE A 291 -19.95 -16.42 8.73
CA ILE A 291 -20.98 -17.11 7.97
C ILE A 291 -20.27 -18.18 7.13
N THR A 292 -20.79 -19.40 7.09
CA THR A 292 -20.27 -20.43 6.18
C THR A 292 -21.31 -20.78 5.13
N LEU A 293 -20.83 -21.02 3.90
CA LEU A 293 -21.65 -21.49 2.79
C LEU A 293 -21.16 -22.86 2.32
N ASP A 294 -22.10 -23.79 2.11
CA ASP A 294 -21.76 -25.10 1.59
C ASP A 294 -21.42 -25.06 0.09
N ASP A 295 -21.99 -24.10 -0.64
CA ASP A 295 -21.70 -23.85 -2.04
C ASP A 295 -21.74 -22.33 -2.34
N ALA A 296 -20.57 -21.71 -2.42
CA ALA A 296 -20.45 -20.31 -2.80
C ALA A 296 -20.35 -20.10 -4.33
N ASN A 297 -20.51 -21.15 -5.12
CA ASN A 297 -20.78 -21.03 -6.55
C ASN A 297 -22.29 -20.91 -6.85
N ASP A 298 -23.15 -21.10 -5.83
CA ASP A 298 -24.58 -20.86 -5.90
C ASP A 298 -24.95 -19.43 -5.51
N TYR A 299 -25.56 -18.68 -6.43
CA TYR A 299 -25.94 -17.28 -6.22
C TYR A 299 -26.94 -17.10 -5.08
N ASP A 300 -27.87 -18.03 -4.83
CA ASP A 300 -28.81 -17.94 -3.73
C ASP A 300 -28.09 -17.88 -2.38
N GLN A 301 -27.08 -18.73 -2.19
CA GLN A 301 -26.29 -18.73 -0.95
C GLN A 301 -25.44 -17.45 -0.82
N VAL A 302 -24.82 -16.99 -1.91
CA VAL A 302 -24.00 -15.77 -1.89
C VAL A 302 -24.86 -14.53 -1.58
N VAL A 303 -25.98 -14.35 -2.26
CA VAL A 303 -26.88 -13.20 -2.07
C VAL A 303 -27.52 -13.25 -0.67
N ALA A 304 -27.91 -14.43 -0.18
CA ALA A 304 -28.40 -14.59 1.20
C ALA A 304 -27.33 -14.19 2.23
N ALA A 305 -26.06 -14.53 2.00
CA ALA A 305 -24.97 -14.14 2.89
C ALA A 305 -24.70 -12.62 2.87
N LEU A 306 -24.68 -11.99 1.68
CA LEU A 306 -24.57 -10.54 1.54
C LEU A 306 -25.70 -9.82 2.29
N LYS A 307 -26.95 -10.27 2.10
CA LYS A 307 -28.13 -9.74 2.81
C LYS A 307 -28.02 -9.91 4.32
N ALA A 308 -27.59 -11.09 4.78
CA ALA A 308 -27.40 -11.35 6.21
C ALA A 308 -26.34 -10.43 6.85
N MET A 309 -25.29 -10.08 6.10
CA MET A 309 -24.30 -9.08 6.54
C MET A 309 -24.89 -7.67 6.57
N GLU A 310 -25.72 -7.31 5.59
CA GLU A 310 -26.40 -6.00 5.54
C GLU A 310 -27.36 -5.82 6.72
N ASP A 311 -28.15 -6.85 7.00
CA ASP A 311 -29.17 -6.84 8.06
C ASP A 311 -28.58 -7.06 9.47
N SER A 312 -27.25 -7.20 9.59
CA SER A 312 -26.63 -7.37 10.90
C SER A 312 -26.75 -6.11 11.74
N ASP A 313 -26.82 -6.30 13.08
CA ASP A 313 -26.94 -5.21 14.03
C ASP A 313 -25.74 -4.22 13.89
N PRO A 314 -25.98 -2.95 13.58
CA PRO A 314 -24.91 -1.96 13.47
C PRO A 314 -24.20 -1.67 14.81
N ALA A 315 -24.80 -2.03 15.94
CA ALA A 315 -24.17 -1.96 17.25
C ALA A 315 -23.14 -3.08 17.48
N ASP A 316 -23.21 -4.16 16.71
CA ASP A 316 -22.19 -5.20 16.72
C ASP A 316 -20.96 -4.74 15.94
N ARG A 317 -19.92 -4.40 16.68
CA ARG A 317 -18.67 -3.83 16.10
C ARG A 317 -17.65 -4.90 15.70
N ARG A 318 -18.05 -6.18 15.61
CA ARG A 318 -17.21 -7.25 15.10
C ARG A 318 -17.22 -7.25 13.56
N PRO A 319 -16.05 -7.33 12.89
CA PRO A 319 -15.99 -7.47 11.44
C PRO A 319 -16.60 -8.78 10.96
N MET A 320 -16.95 -8.86 9.68
CA MET A 320 -17.68 -10.00 9.13
C MET A 320 -16.89 -10.74 8.07
N ILE A 321 -16.96 -12.07 8.07
CA ILE A 321 -16.40 -12.95 7.06
C ILE A 321 -17.38 -14.03 6.63
N VAL A 322 -17.48 -14.23 5.33
CA VAL A 322 -18.13 -15.40 4.71
C VAL A 322 -17.04 -16.40 4.32
N VAL A 323 -17.07 -17.59 4.85
CA VAL A 323 -16.22 -18.71 4.45
C VAL A 323 -17.05 -19.62 3.55
N GLY A 324 -16.96 -19.43 2.26
CA GLY A 324 -17.76 -20.16 1.28
C GLY A 324 -16.95 -21.19 0.52
N LYS A 325 -17.44 -22.42 0.49
CA LYS A 325 -16.86 -23.48 -0.34
C LYS A 325 -17.06 -23.12 -1.82
N THR A 326 -15.98 -23.17 -2.58
CA THR A 326 -15.97 -22.92 -4.02
C THR A 326 -15.26 -24.05 -4.73
N VAL A 327 -15.51 -24.21 -6.03
CA VAL A 327 -14.76 -25.14 -6.88
C VAL A 327 -13.74 -24.33 -7.70
N LYS A 328 -12.44 -24.54 -7.46
CA LYS A 328 -11.40 -23.94 -8.28
C LYS A 328 -11.47 -24.53 -9.69
N GLY A 329 -11.70 -23.68 -10.69
CA GLY A 329 -12.04 -24.13 -12.04
C GLY A 329 -13.54 -24.29 -12.27
N PHE A 330 -14.40 -23.72 -11.40
CA PHE A 330 -15.85 -23.75 -11.58
C PHE A 330 -16.25 -23.27 -12.98
N TRP A 331 -17.15 -24.02 -13.62
CA TRP A 331 -17.67 -23.66 -14.92
C TRP A 331 -19.21 -23.83 -14.96
N PRO A 332 -19.95 -22.75 -15.24
CA PRO A 332 -21.42 -22.78 -15.21
C PRO A 332 -22.06 -23.76 -16.20
N GLY A 333 -21.37 -24.09 -17.31
CA GLY A 333 -21.85 -25.03 -18.33
C GLY A 333 -21.45 -26.49 -18.08
N ALA A 334 -20.77 -26.83 -16.97
CA ALA A 334 -20.43 -28.20 -16.64
C ALA A 334 -21.57 -28.89 -15.89
N THR A 335 -21.80 -30.16 -16.18
CA THR A 335 -22.77 -31.01 -15.46
C THR A 335 -22.05 -32.23 -14.95
N ASP A 336 -22.13 -32.48 -13.64
CA ASP A 336 -21.45 -33.60 -12.96
C ASP A 336 -19.95 -33.69 -13.30
N GLY A 337 -19.27 -32.52 -13.39
CA GLY A 337 -17.85 -32.42 -13.73
C GLY A 337 -17.53 -32.71 -15.20
N MET A 338 -18.52 -32.71 -16.06
CA MET A 338 -18.35 -32.96 -17.50
C MET A 338 -18.77 -31.75 -18.34
N LEU A 339 -18.02 -31.49 -19.39
CA LEU A 339 -18.27 -30.49 -20.44
C LEU A 339 -18.88 -31.18 -21.67
N PRO A 340 -19.44 -30.44 -22.64
CA PRO A 340 -19.85 -30.95 -23.93
C PRO A 340 -18.76 -31.81 -24.59
N GLY A 341 -19.20 -32.81 -25.38
CA GLY A 341 -18.28 -33.76 -26.01
C GLY A 341 -17.69 -34.80 -25.05
N GLY A 342 -18.10 -34.84 -23.80
CA GLY A 342 -17.60 -35.80 -22.81
C GLY A 342 -16.22 -35.41 -22.25
N VAL A 343 -15.84 -34.15 -22.36
CA VAL A 343 -14.56 -33.64 -21.83
C VAL A 343 -14.67 -33.44 -20.31
N THR A 344 -13.73 -33.99 -19.56
CA THR A 344 -13.71 -33.85 -18.09
C THR A 344 -13.31 -32.43 -17.70
N GLN A 345 -14.05 -31.80 -16.81
CA GLN A 345 -13.73 -30.48 -16.27
C GLN A 345 -12.40 -30.50 -15.50
N VAL A 346 -11.53 -29.52 -15.79
CA VAL A 346 -10.26 -29.33 -15.08
C VAL A 346 -10.51 -28.45 -13.84
N ILE A 347 -10.31 -29.03 -12.68
CA ILE A 347 -10.55 -28.38 -11.38
C ILE A 347 -9.30 -28.45 -10.48
N SER A 348 -9.39 -27.86 -9.27
CA SER A 348 -8.33 -27.90 -8.26
C SER A 348 -7.01 -27.29 -8.76
N ASN A 349 -5.86 -27.79 -8.30
CA ASN A 349 -4.52 -27.26 -8.62
C ASN A 349 -4.26 -27.21 -10.13
N ALA A 350 -4.72 -28.22 -10.87
CA ALA A 350 -4.56 -28.31 -12.32
C ALA A 350 -5.21 -27.13 -13.09
N SER A 351 -6.20 -26.47 -12.49
CA SER A 351 -6.88 -25.31 -13.07
C SER A 351 -6.22 -23.96 -12.73
N HIS A 352 -5.13 -23.93 -11.93
CA HIS A 352 -4.59 -22.69 -11.39
C HIS A 352 -4.22 -21.66 -12.47
N ALA A 353 -3.32 -22.01 -13.37
CA ALA A 353 -2.92 -21.15 -14.49
C ALA A 353 -3.69 -21.52 -15.75
N TYR A 354 -3.80 -20.55 -16.68
CA TYR A 354 -4.25 -20.86 -18.01
C TYR A 354 -3.13 -21.61 -18.74
N GLY A 355 -3.21 -22.92 -18.72
CA GLY A 355 -2.21 -23.84 -19.34
C GLY A 355 -2.74 -24.64 -20.52
N MET A 356 -3.95 -24.31 -21.02
CA MET A 356 -4.59 -25.02 -22.11
C MET A 356 -4.02 -24.56 -23.47
N PRO A 357 -3.81 -25.48 -24.43
CA PRO A 357 -3.44 -25.10 -25.80
C PRO A 357 -4.48 -24.13 -26.37
N MET A 358 -4.02 -23.13 -27.12
CA MET A 358 -4.89 -22.18 -27.79
C MET A 358 -5.83 -22.91 -28.74
N ASN A 359 -7.14 -22.67 -28.62
CA ASN A 359 -8.19 -23.35 -29.38
C ASN A 359 -8.12 -24.87 -29.26
N GLY A 360 -7.57 -25.40 -28.18
CA GLY A 360 -7.51 -26.84 -27.91
C GLY A 360 -8.88 -27.42 -27.49
N GLU A 361 -8.96 -28.75 -27.44
CA GLU A 361 -10.19 -29.49 -27.16
C GLU A 361 -10.91 -29.01 -25.90
N TYR A 362 -10.17 -28.77 -24.82
CA TYR A 362 -10.75 -28.29 -23.56
C TYR A 362 -11.37 -26.90 -23.70
N PHE A 363 -10.64 -25.95 -24.33
CA PHE A 363 -11.19 -24.61 -24.59
C PHE A 363 -12.44 -24.67 -25.48
N VAL A 364 -12.41 -25.50 -26.54
CA VAL A 364 -13.58 -25.69 -27.41
C VAL A 364 -14.77 -26.24 -26.67
N ALA A 365 -14.57 -27.18 -25.73
CA ALA A 365 -15.64 -27.72 -24.88
C ALA A 365 -16.25 -26.67 -23.94
N LEU A 366 -15.41 -25.79 -23.34
CA LEU A 366 -15.88 -24.63 -22.56
C LEU A 366 -16.73 -23.70 -23.45
N ALA A 367 -16.22 -23.35 -24.60
CA ALA A 367 -16.87 -22.47 -25.58
C ALA A 367 -18.20 -23.07 -26.08
N GLU A 368 -18.24 -24.36 -26.35
CA GLU A 368 -19.44 -25.07 -26.81
C GLU A 368 -20.57 -25.02 -25.78
N SER A 369 -20.27 -25.15 -24.50
CA SER A 369 -21.27 -25.02 -23.44
C SER A 369 -21.91 -23.62 -23.39
N PHE A 370 -21.11 -22.59 -23.64
CA PHE A 370 -21.56 -21.21 -23.75
C PHE A 370 -22.40 -20.99 -25.03
N GLU A 371 -21.92 -21.49 -26.17
CA GLU A 371 -22.65 -21.46 -27.44
C GLU A 371 -24.04 -22.10 -27.34
N GLN A 372 -24.12 -23.26 -26.67
CA GLN A 372 -25.39 -23.97 -26.45
C GLN A 372 -26.35 -23.17 -25.56
N LYS A 373 -25.87 -22.56 -24.49
CA LYS A 373 -26.70 -21.75 -23.57
C LYS A 373 -27.24 -20.49 -24.26
N PHE A 374 -26.40 -19.78 -25.01
CA PHE A 374 -26.73 -18.44 -25.50
C PHE A 374 -27.05 -18.38 -27.00
N GLY A 375 -26.88 -19.49 -27.73
CA GLY A 375 -27.16 -19.54 -29.19
C GLY A 375 -26.27 -18.60 -30.00
N VAL A 376 -24.98 -18.54 -29.66
CA VAL A 376 -23.91 -17.86 -30.41
C VAL A 376 -22.97 -18.91 -31.02
N THR A 377 -22.07 -18.53 -31.92
CA THR A 377 -21.04 -19.41 -32.46
C THR A 377 -19.74 -18.64 -32.59
N PHE A 378 -18.71 -19.11 -31.91
CA PHE A 378 -17.37 -18.51 -31.99
C PHE A 378 -16.68 -18.85 -33.28
N GLU A 379 -15.89 -17.89 -33.82
CA GLU A 379 -15.19 -18.00 -35.09
C GLU A 379 -13.77 -18.55 -34.95
N GLY A 380 -13.41 -19.50 -35.81
CA GLY A 380 -12.05 -20.04 -35.94
C GLY A 380 -11.54 -20.88 -34.75
N ILE A 381 -12.33 -21.07 -33.70
CA ILE A 381 -11.87 -21.79 -32.50
C ILE A 381 -11.69 -23.31 -32.76
N ARG A 382 -12.29 -23.85 -33.81
CA ARG A 382 -12.19 -25.26 -34.21
C ARG A 382 -11.13 -25.53 -35.25
N ASP A 383 -10.44 -24.47 -35.72
CA ASP A 383 -9.40 -24.55 -36.75
C ASP A 383 -7.99 -24.74 -36.17
N GLY A 384 -7.90 -24.83 -34.81
CA GLY A 384 -6.65 -24.96 -34.05
C GLY A 384 -6.04 -23.64 -33.65
N GLY A 385 -4.83 -23.68 -33.09
CA GLY A 385 -4.15 -22.52 -32.58
C GLY A 385 -3.68 -21.54 -33.65
N VAL A 386 -3.80 -20.24 -33.41
CA VAL A 386 -3.37 -19.16 -34.29
C VAL A 386 -1.95 -18.74 -33.95
N THR A 387 -1.01 -18.91 -34.84
CA THR A 387 0.42 -18.58 -34.63
C THR A 387 0.75 -17.14 -35.03
N ASP A 388 0.07 -16.60 -36.06
CA ASP A 388 0.22 -15.20 -36.46
C ASP A 388 -0.37 -14.26 -35.43
N THR A 389 0.42 -13.27 -34.95
CA THR A 389 -0.01 -12.37 -33.87
C THR A 389 -1.16 -11.45 -34.29
N ARG A 390 -1.15 -10.95 -35.53
CA ARG A 390 -2.21 -10.08 -36.04
C ARG A 390 -3.53 -10.84 -36.11
N GLU A 391 -3.53 -12.02 -36.75
CA GLU A 391 -4.73 -12.87 -36.86
C GLU A 391 -5.25 -13.28 -35.49
N ARG A 392 -4.37 -13.60 -34.55
CA ARG A 392 -4.70 -13.93 -33.17
C ARG A 392 -5.41 -12.79 -32.46
N LEU A 393 -4.92 -11.54 -32.56
CA LEU A 393 -5.54 -10.38 -31.95
C LEU A 393 -6.90 -10.07 -32.59
N ILE A 394 -7.03 -10.22 -33.89
CA ILE A 394 -8.31 -10.09 -34.62
C ILE A 394 -9.29 -11.15 -34.13
N GLN A 395 -8.87 -12.43 -34.07
CA GLN A 395 -9.73 -13.52 -33.60
C GLN A 395 -10.17 -13.34 -32.14
N LEU A 396 -9.26 -12.88 -31.26
CA LEU A 396 -9.62 -12.52 -29.88
C LEU A 396 -10.74 -11.49 -29.86
N LYS A 397 -10.55 -10.34 -30.55
CA LYS A 397 -11.54 -9.26 -30.55
C LYS A 397 -12.88 -9.74 -31.14
N THR A 398 -12.85 -10.46 -32.23
CA THR A 398 -14.06 -11.02 -32.84
C THR A 398 -14.81 -11.93 -31.87
N ASN A 399 -14.10 -12.81 -31.15
CA ASN A 399 -14.74 -13.74 -30.24
C ASN A 399 -15.20 -13.08 -28.93
N ILE A 400 -14.53 -12.01 -28.49
CA ILE A 400 -15.04 -11.16 -27.42
C ILE A 400 -16.35 -10.47 -27.84
N ASP A 401 -16.42 -9.93 -29.07
CA ASP A 401 -17.65 -9.31 -29.59
C ASP A 401 -18.79 -10.32 -29.71
N ILE A 402 -18.49 -11.54 -30.14
CA ILE A 402 -19.49 -12.65 -30.20
C ILE A 402 -19.98 -12.97 -28.78
N ALA A 403 -19.09 -13.11 -27.81
CA ALA A 403 -19.51 -13.32 -26.41
C ALA A 403 -20.40 -12.17 -25.91
N LEU A 404 -20.00 -10.92 -26.14
CA LEU A 404 -20.76 -9.73 -25.72
C LEU A 404 -22.04 -9.50 -26.51
N SER A 405 -22.25 -10.16 -27.67
CA SER A 405 -23.51 -10.11 -28.38
C SER A 405 -24.66 -10.76 -27.60
N VAL A 406 -24.36 -11.50 -26.54
CA VAL A 406 -25.35 -12.03 -25.60
C VAL A 406 -26.10 -10.89 -24.89
N LEU A 407 -25.48 -9.73 -24.70
CA LEU A 407 -26.16 -8.53 -24.16
C LEU A 407 -27.34 -8.08 -25.01
N ASP A 408 -27.33 -8.34 -26.33
CA ASP A 408 -28.40 -7.97 -27.24
C ASP A 408 -29.57 -8.98 -27.21
N LYS A 409 -29.46 -10.04 -26.38
CA LYS A 409 -30.46 -11.12 -26.27
C LYS A 409 -31.27 -11.00 -25.00
N ASN A 410 -32.55 -11.30 -25.10
CA ASN A 410 -33.47 -11.38 -23.97
C ASN A 410 -33.48 -10.16 -23.04
N GLY A 411 -33.09 -9.00 -23.55
CA GLY A 411 -33.00 -7.76 -22.75
C GLY A 411 -31.92 -7.77 -21.65
N LEU A 412 -30.88 -8.62 -21.79
CA LEU A 412 -29.82 -8.72 -20.76
C LEU A 412 -29.02 -7.42 -20.66
N GLY A 413 -28.67 -6.80 -21.78
CA GLY A 413 -27.96 -5.52 -21.82
C GLY A 413 -28.78 -4.36 -21.27
N ASP A 414 -30.07 -4.34 -21.58
CA ASP A 414 -31.02 -3.36 -21.00
C ASP A 414 -31.10 -3.49 -19.49
N TRP A 415 -31.32 -4.71 -19.01
CA TRP A 415 -31.34 -4.97 -17.57
C TRP A 415 -30.03 -4.54 -16.88
N LEU A 416 -28.87 -4.89 -17.47
CA LEU A 416 -27.58 -4.59 -16.88
C LEU A 416 -27.32 -3.07 -16.85
N SER A 417 -27.59 -2.36 -17.94
CA SER A 417 -27.38 -0.90 -18.01
C SER A 417 -28.29 -0.16 -17.04
N GLU A 418 -29.59 -0.52 -16.95
CA GLU A 418 -30.51 0.05 -15.95
C GLU A 418 -30.06 -0.26 -14.52
N ARG A 419 -29.63 -1.52 -14.25
CA ARG A 419 -29.15 -1.92 -12.93
C ARG A 419 -27.93 -1.14 -12.50
N LEU A 420 -26.97 -0.89 -13.40
CA LEU A 420 -25.79 -0.08 -13.11
C LEU A 420 -26.14 1.38 -12.82
N VAL A 421 -27.15 1.94 -13.52
CA VAL A 421 -27.66 3.29 -13.24
C VAL A 421 -28.36 3.33 -11.90
N GLU A 422 -29.26 2.36 -11.60
CA GLU A 422 -29.97 2.28 -10.31
C GLU A 422 -29.01 2.21 -9.12
N ILE A 423 -27.95 1.42 -9.21
CA ILE A 423 -26.91 1.32 -8.17
C ILE A 423 -26.12 2.61 -8.10
N GLY A 424 -25.72 3.16 -9.25
CA GLY A 424 -24.91 4.38 -9.33
C GLY A 424 -25.62 5.63 -8.80
N ASP A 425 -26.92 5.72 -9.02
CA ASP A 425 -27.74 6.85 -8.55
C ASP A 425 -27.96 6.83 -7.01
N GLN A 426 -27.62 5.72 -6.33
CA GLN A 426 -27.60 5.64 -4.87
C GLN A 426 -26.30 6.16 -4.25
N VAL A 427 -25.25 6.43 -5.04
CA VAL A 427 -24.03 7.07 -4.53
C VAL A 427 -24.35 8.53 -4.20
N ASN A 428 -24.35 8.84 -2.91
CA ASN A 428 -24.70 10.17 -2.43
C ASN A 428 -23.51 11.13 -2.53
N ASP A 429 -23.71 12.26 -3.19
CA ASP A 429 -22.70 13.29 -3.35
C ASP A 429 -22.45 14.14 -2.10
N ASP A 430 -23.37 14.15 -1.12
CA ASP A 430 -23.37 15.06 0.02
C ASP A 430 -23.56 14.32 1.36
N LEU A 431 -22.72 13.31 1.61
CA LEU A 431 -22.73 12.63 2.91
C LEU A 431 -22.15 13.52 4.01
N PRO A 432 -22.76 13.56 5.21
CA PRO A 432 -22.22 14.30 6.33
C PRO A 432 -20.85 13.75 6.75
N LEU A 433 -19.93 14.65 7.05
CA LEU A 433 -18.60 14.35 7.55
C LEU A 433 -18.32 15.15 8.81
N ARG A 434 -17.41 14.64 9.65
CA ARG A 434 -16.89 15.38 10.82
C ARG A 434 -15.92 16.50 10.42
N VAL A 435 -15.42 16.47 9.21
CA VAL A 435 -14.36 17.34 8.69
C VAL A 435 -14.88 18.12 7.47
N ASP A 436 -14.25 19.25 7.20
CA ASP A 436 -14.50 20.02 5.97
C ASP A 436 -13.95 19.26 4.75
N PRO A 437 -14.81 18.86 3.78
CA PRO A 437 -14.38 18.12 2.60
C PRO A 437 -13.61 18.97 1.58
N ASP A 438 -13.55 20.28 1.76
CA ASP A 438 -12.90 21.20 0.83
C ASP A 438 -11.51 21.67 1.29
N THR A 439 -11.13 21.37 2.55
CA THR A 439 -9.87 21.81 3.15
C THR A 439 -8.87 20.64 3.30
N ASP A 440 -7.72 20.75 2.64
CA ASP A 440 -6.56 19.89 2.89
C ASP A 440 -5.75 20.45 4.07
N PRO A 441 -5.79 19.81 5.26
CA PRO A 441 -5.15 20.35 6.45
C PRO A 441 -3.64 20.23 6.45
N PHE A 442 -3.08 19.39 5.56
CA PHE A 442 -1.63 19.19 5.46
C PHE A 442 -0.94 20.26 4.61
N LEU A 443 -1.72 21.16 4.00
CA LEU A 443 -1.25 22.36 3.31
C LEU A 443 -1.28 23.62 4.21
N ASP A 444 -1.65 23.51 5.48
CA ASP A 444 -1.71 24.63 6.42
C ASP A 444 -0.32 25.28 6.58
N GLU A 445 -0.30 26.62 6.51
CA GLU A 445 0.95 27.37 6.59
C GLU A 445 1.68 27.23 7.93
N ARG A 446 1.00 26.84 9.01
CA ARG A 446 1.60 26.54 10.32
C ARG A 446 2.51 25.31 10.29
N LEU A 447 2.40 24.46 9.25
CA LEU A 447 3.29 23.31 9.03
C LEU A 447 4.55 23.64 8.24
N LEU A 448 4.68 24.86 7.71
CA LEU A 448 5.89 25.28 7.01
C LEU A 448 7.04 25.51 8.00
N VAL A 449 8.23 25.05 7.67
CA VAL A 449 9.43 25.19 8.53
C VAL A 449 9.62 26.62 9.04
N LYS A 450 9.44 27.62 8.17
CA LYS A 450 9.61 29.04 8.50
C LYS A 450 8.59 29.60 9.52
N ASN A 451 7.48 28.89 9.73
CA ASN A 451 6.38 29.30 10.60
C ASN A 451 6.30 28.46 11.89
N LEU A 452 7.21 27.51 12.07
CA LEU A 452 7.26 26.71 13.30
C LEU A 452 7.62 27.55 14.52
N PRO A 453 7.03 27.31 15.69
CA PRO A 453 7.43 27.96 16.92
C PRO A 453 8.87 27.54 17.29
N THR A 454 9.76 28.53 17.44
CA THR A 454 11.18 28.32 17.79
C THR A 454 11.41 28.23 19.30
N GLU A 455 10.39 28.54 20.11
CA GLU A 455 10.40 28.44 21.55
C GLU A 455 9.27 27.51 22.02
N ALA A 456 9.37 27.02 23.26
CA ALA A 456 8.30 26.27 23.88
C ALA A 456 6.99 27.09 23.86
N THR A 457 5.95 26.50 23.27
CA THR A 457 4.66 27.18 23.11
C THR A 457 3.55 26.39 23.77
N THR A 458 2.52 27.10 24.27
CA THR A 458 1.29 26.45 24.73
C THR A 458 0.16 26.80 23.79
N VAL A 459 -0.49 25.78 23.27
CA VAL A 459 -1.66 25.93 22.41
C VAL A 459 -2.91 25.38 23.11
N THR A 460 -4.07 26.00 22.87
CA THR A 460 -5.35 25.47 23.37
C THR A 460 -5.97 24.59 22.32
N ALA A 461 -5.96 23.27 22.52
CA ALA A 461 -6.64 22.32 21.66
C ALA A 461 -8.12 22.24 22.05
N GLU A 462 -9.00 22.21 21.06
CA GLU A 462 -10.45 22.06 21.24
C GLU A 462 -10.89 20.70 20.70
N HIS A 463 -11.66 19.96 21.51
CA HIS A 463 -12.22 18.68 21.10
C HIS A 463 -13.34 18.91 20.07
N PRO A 464 -13.24 18.37 18.85
CA PRO A 464 -14.11 18.77 17.72
C PRO A 464 -15.59 18.38 17.90
N ILE A 465 -15.92 17.50 18.86
CA ILE A 465 -17.30 17.06 19.12
C ILE A 465 -17.86 17.69 20.41
N THR A 466 -17.07 17.65 21.50
CA THR A 466 -17.58 18.10 22.81
C THR A 466 -17.33 19.58 23.08
N GLY A 467 -16.42 20.22 22.33
CA GLY A 467 -15.97 21.59 22.59
C GLY A 467 -15.08 21.72 23.82
N GLU A 468 -14.67 20.60 24.45
CA GLU A 468 -13.73 20.61 25.57
C GLU A 468 -12.41 21.25 25.14
N LYS A 469 -11.88 22.13 25.99
CA LYS A 469 -10.60 22.81 25.73
C LYS A 469 -9.54 22.36 26.72
N LYS A 470 -8.33 22.15 26.21
CA LYS A 470 -7.17 21.89 27.04
C LYS A 470 -5.91 22.54 26.50
N ASP A 471 -5.07 22.98 27.38
CA ASP A 471 -3.77 23.53 27.06
C ASP A 471 -2.76 22.41 26.85
N VAL A 472 -2.02 22.49 25.74
CA VAL A 472 -1.00 21.52 25.33
C VAL A 472 0.31 22.26 25.15
N SER A 473 1.32 21.89 25.93
CA SER A 473 2.68 22.42 25.77
C SER A 473 3.40 21.63 24.68
N ILE A 474 4.06 22.35 23.77
CA ILE A 474 4.80 21.80 22.64
C ILE A 474 6.16 22.48 22.54
N THR A 475 7.23 21.68 22.42
CA THR A 475 8.60 22.16 22.30
C THR A 475 9.27 21.52 21.08
N LEU A 476 9.16 22.17 19.92
CA LEU A 476 9.77 21.69 18.67
C LEU A 476 11.28 21.88 18.63
N PHE A 477 11.78 22.92 19.29
CA PHE A 477 13.19 23.25 19.38
C PHE A 477 13.59 23.49 20.84
N GLU A 478 14.70 22.91 21.26
CA GLU A 478 15.29 23.06 22.60
C GLU A 478 16.43 24.08 22.62
N GLN A 479 16.70 24.63 23.79
CA GLN A 479 17.83 25.54 23.96
C GLN A 479 19.15 24.76 23.90
N PRO A 480 20.22 25.37 23.34
CA PRO A 480 21.56 24.78 23.35
C PRO A 480 21.99 24.39 24.78
N GLY A 481 22.56 23.20 24.92
CA GLY A 481 23.00 22.67 26.20
C GLY A 481 21.92 21.86 26.96
N ALA A 482 20.66 21.88 26.54
CA ALA A 482 19.66 20.91 27.03
C ALA A 482 20.12 19.48 26.75
N VAL A 483 19.70 18.52 27.58
CA VAL A 483 20.06 17.10 27.40
C VAL A 483 18.81 16.32 27.04
N LYS A 484 18.69 15.94 25.78
CA LYS A 484 17.49 15.24 25.24
C LYS A 484 17.83 14.33 24.06
N GLY A 485 17.21 13.16 24.00
CA GLY A 485 17.27 12.23 22.87
C GLY A 485 16.40 12.70 21.70
N THR A 486 16.84 12.43 20.48
CA THR A 486 16.09 12.81 19.28
C THR A 486 14.68 12.19 19.20
N ARG A 487 14.48 10.97 19.76
CA ARG A 487 13.16 10.34 19.83
C ARG A 487 12.12 11.16 20.63
N ARG A 488 12.55 12.00 21.60
CA ARG A 488 11.64 12.84 22.39
C ARG A 488 10.97 13.94 21.55
N ALA A 489 11.64 14.41 20.48
CA ALA A 489 11.08 15.38 19.55
C ALA A 489 9.89 14.82 18.75
N ILE A 490 9.79 13.49 18.60
CA ILE A 490 8.72 12.85 17.82
C ILE A 490 7.33 13.13 18.42
N SER A 491 7.18 13.01 19.75
CA SER A 491 5.91 13.38 20.41
C SER A 491 5.52 14.84 20.14
N GLU A 492 6.50 15.74 20.17
CA GLU A 492 6.25 17.18 19.97
C GLU A 492 5.80 17.47 18.53
N ILE A 493 6.43 16.82 17.54
CA ILE A 493 6.00 16.87 16.14
C ILE A 493 4.56 16.36 16.00
N ILE A 494 4.24 15.21 16.58
CA ILE A 494 2.90 14.60 16.46
C ILE A 494 1.85 15.46 17.15
N LYS A 495 2.15 16.06 18.31
CA LYS A 495 1.25 17.03 18.96
C LYS A 495 0.97 18.22 18.05
N TRP A 496 2.01 18.80 17.43
CA TRP A 496 1.86 19.92 16.52
C TRP A 496 1.04 19.55 15.28
N MET A 497 1.35 18.37 14.67
CA MET A 497 0.57 17.84 13.56
C MET A 497 -0.91 17.66 13.94
N ASN A 498 -1.22 17.01 15.05
CA ASN A 498 -2.59 16.78 15.49
C ASN A 498 -3.32 18.08 15.88
N TYR A 499 -2.59 19.05 16.43
CA TYR A 499 -3.16 20.38 16.72
C TYR A 499 -3.53 21.12 15.43
N VAL A 500 -2.62 21.18 14.44
CA VAL A 500 -2.83 21.93 13.21
C VAL A 500 -3.84 21.24 12.28
N THR A 501 -3.82 19.91 12.22
CA THR A 501 -4.67 19.11 11.31
C THR A 501 -5.99 18.65 11.95
N GLU A 502 -6.34 19.15 13.13
CA GLU A 502 -7.56 18.77 13.84
C GLU A 502 -7.69 17.25 14.06
N ASN A 503 -6.61 16.64 14.56
CA ASN A 503 -6.50 15.21 14.87
C ASN A 503 -6.59 14.30 13.62
N ARG A 504 -5.85 14.63 12.56
CA ARG A 504 -5.74 13.80 11.35
C ARG A 504 -4.36 13.16 11.16
N PHE A 505 -3.60 13.01 12.25
CA PHE A 505 -2.32 12.30 12.24
C PHE A 505 -2.41 11.10 13.19
N VAL A 506 -2.67 9.90 12.63
CA VAL A 506 -2.88 8.69 13.42
C VAL A 506 -1.56 7.98 13.75
N ILE A 507 -1.53 7.34 14.92
CA ILE A 507 -0.34 6.73 15.51
C ILE A 507 -0.61 5.26 15.77
N VAL A 508 0.29 4.38 15.34
CA VAL A 508 0.29 2.98 15.70
C VAL A 508 1.71 2.53 16.07
N ALA A 509 1.85 1.69 17.07
CA ALA A 509 3.14 1.16 17.49
C ALA A 509 2.99 -0.29 17.98
N ALA A 510 4.07 -1.06 17.89
CA ALA A 510 4.11 -2.48 18.24
C ALA A 510 4.24 -2.68 19.77
N ASP A 511 3.24 -2.22 20.55
CA ASP A 511 3.25 -2.17 22.01
C ASP A 511 4.41 -1.34 22.59
N LEU A 512 4.83 -0.29 21.87
CA LEU A 512 6.03 0.49 22.17
C LEU A 512 5.76 2.00 22.29
N PHE A 513 4.51 2.45 22.45
CA PHE A 513 4.15 3.87 22.41
C PHE A 513 5.01 4.75 23.32
N GLU A 514 5.24 4.33 24.58
CA GLU A 514 6.10 5.05 25.52
C GLU A 514 7.57 4.91 25.17
N SER A 515 8.01 3.70 24.81
CA SER A 515 9.42 3.42 24.52
C SER A 515 9.98 4.23 23.34
N ILE A 516 9.17 4.42 22.29
CA ILE A 516 9.56 5.20 21.11
C ILE A 516 9.07 6.65 21.16
N ASN A 517 8.52 7.08 22.30
CA ASN A 517 8.06 8.43 22.56
C ASN A 517 7.01 8.97 21.57
N VAL A 518 5.97 8.21 21.30
CA VAL A 518 4.80 8.66 20.51
C VAL A 518 3.52 8.74 21.32
N ASP A 519 3.53 8.29 22.57
CA ASP A 519 2.36 8.20 23.44
C ASP A 519 1.63 9.53 23.60
N SER A 520 2.35 10.58 24.00
CA SER A 520 1.79 11.90 24.25
C SER A 520 1.44 12.69 22.97
N GLY A 521 1.74 12.14 21.78
CA GLY A 521 1.44 12.79 20.49
C GLY A 521 -0.04 12.84 20.18
N SER A 522 -0.84 11.89 20.68
CA SER A 522 -2.30 11.91 20.54
C SER A 522 -2.93 12.91 21.52
N LEU A 523 -3.60 13.94 21.01
CA LEU A 523 -4.22 14.95 21.86
C LEU A 523 -5.41 14.40 22.65
N TRP A 524 -6.17 13.46 22.08
CA TRP A 524 -7.41 12.94 22.66
C TRP A 524 -7.35 11.43 22.95
N GLY A 525 -6.16 10.85 23.00
CA GLY A 525 -5.94 9.48 23.42
C GLY A 525 -6.29 8.43 22.36
N HIS A 526 -6.74 7.27 22.81
CA HIS A 526 -7.03 6.13 21.95
C HIS A 526 -8.23 6.37 21.04
N TYR A 527 -8.10 5.98 19.78
CA TYR A 527 -9.21 5.87 18.84
C TYR A 527 -10.16 4.76 19.25
N ASP A 528 -11.45 5.05 19.25
CA ASP A 528 -12.52 4.07 19.31
C ASP A 528 -13.73 4.59 18.50
N PRO A 529 -14.30 3.78 17.60
CA PRO A 529 -15.38 4.24 16.71
C PRO A 529 -16.70 4.55 17.43
N VAL A 530 -16.85 4.14 18.70
CA VAL A 530 -18.06 4.38 19.50
C VAL A 530 -17.77 5.42 20.58
N ASP A 531 -16.66 5.25 21.31
CA ASP A 531 -16.42 6.01 22.53
C ASP A 531 -15.52 7.23 22.29
N ASN A 532 -14.65 7.20 21.25
CA ASN A 532 -13.69 8.27 20.97
C ASN A 532 -13.20 8.29 19.53
N ILE A 533 -14.02 8.75 18.61
CA ILE A 533 -13.69 8.80 17.17
C ILE A 533 -12.62 9.84 16.81
N VAL A 534 -12.31 10.77 17.71
CA VAL A 534 -11.29 11.82 17.51
C VAL A 534 -9.93 11.45 18.07
N GLY A 535 -9.82 10.35 18.80
CA GLY A 535 -8.56 9.80 19.24
C GLY A 535 -7.69 9.42 18.04
N THR A 536 -6.38 9.60 18.15
CA THR A 536 -5.44 9.31 17.05
C THR A 536 -4.49 8.15 17.37
N ARG A 537 -4.51 7.63 18.59
CA ARG A 537 -3.72 6.47 19.00
C ARG A 537 -4.50 5.20 18.69
N LEU A 538 -4.11 4.46 17.65
CA LEU A 538 -4.78 3.21 17.28
C LEU A 538 -4.48 2.10 18.29
N LYS A 539 -5.42 1.18 18.47
CA LYS A 539 -5.19 -0.04 19.22
C LYS A 539 -4.26 -0.94 18.42
N ALA A 540 -3.19 -1.41 19.04
CA ALA A 540 -2.13 -2.15 18.38
C ALA A 540 -1.62 -3.29 19.28
N ALA A 541 -0.94 -4.24 18.66
CA ALA A 541 -0.23 -5.35 19.28
C ALA A 541 1.20 -5.43 18.71
N ILE A 542 2.01 -6.40 19.15
CA ILE A 542 3.33 -6.67 18.58
C ILE A 542 3.14 -7.34 17.22
N GLN A 543 2.81 -6.53 16.24
CA GLN A 543 2.39 -6.93 14.88
C GLN A 543 2.80 -5.85 13.89
N GLU A 544 4.09 -5.68 13.65
CA GLU A 544 4.65 -4.59 12.85
C GLU A 544 4.04 -4.49 11.46
N ALA A 545 3.88 -5.62 10.78
CA ALA A 545 3.31 -5.66 9.44
C ALA A 545 1.81 -5.33 9.43
N GLY A 546 1.04 -5.86 10.39
CA GLY A 546 -0.38 -5.57 10.56
C GLY A 546 -0.64 -4.12 10.97
N ASN A 547 0.20 -3.58 11.86
CA ASN A 547 0.14 -2.17 12.27
C ASN A 547 0.42 -1.25 11.06
N ALA A 548 1.47 -1.53 10.29
CA ALA A 548 1.79 -0.76 9.09
C ALA A 548 0.68 -0.87 8.03
N SER A 549 0.12 -2.06 7.83
CA SER A 549 -1.00 -2.28 6.90
C SER A 549 -2.24 -1.49 7.32
N THR A 550 -2.57 -1.48 8.62
CA THR A 550 -3.68 -0.69 9.16
C THR A 550 -3.43 0.81 8.96
N ALA A 551 -2.22 1.29 9.28
CA ALA A 551 -1.81 2.68 9.06
C ALA A 551 -1.94 3.09 7.57
N VAL A 552 -1.44 2.25 6.66
CA VAL A 552 -1.60 2.43 5.20
C VAL A 552 -3.08 2.46 4.81
N GLY A 553 -3.91 1.60 5.41
CA GLY A 553 -5.35 1.59 5.16
C GLY A 553 -5.99 2.94 5.43
N PHE A 554 -5.69 3.59 6.56
CA PHE A 554 -6.14 4.95 6.87
C PHE A 554 -5.61 5.96 5.84
N THR A 555 -4.31 5.91 5.54
CA THR A 555 -3.62 6.86 4.69
C THR A 555 -4.07 6.81 3.23
N SER A 556 -4.51 5.63 2.77
CA SER A 556 -4.90 5.38 1.38
C SER A 556 -6.26 5.97 0.98
N GLN A 557 -6.98 6.60 1.88
CA GLN A 557 -8.30 7.14 1.63
C GLN A 557 -8.30 8.66 1.58
N SER A 558 -9.16 9.23 0.73
CA SER A 558 -9.47 10.65 0.67
C SER A 558 -10.96 10.84 0.44
N LEU A 559 -11.54 11.86 1.06
CA LEU A 559 -12.96 12.24 0.91
C LEU A 559 -13.14 13.49 0.04
N SER A 560 -12.07 13.97 -0.59
CA SER A 560 -12.14 15.12 -1.50
C SER A 560 -12.72 14.73 -2.85
N LYS A 561 -13.64 15.55 -3.36
CA LYS A 561 -14.09 15.48 -4.76
C LYS A 561 -13.07 16.09 -5.73
N ASP A 562 -12.15 16.93 -5.23
CA ASP A 562 -11.02 17.47 -6.00
C ASP A 562 -9.85 16.47 -5.94
N PRO A 563 -9.44 15.86 -7.06
CA PRO A 563 -8.36 14.89 -7.09
C PRO A 563 -7.00 15.46 -6.66
N ASN A 564 -6.84 16.77 -6.62
CA ASN A 564 -5.60 17.42 -6.21
C ASN A 564 -5.51 17.73 -4.71
N LYS A 565 -6.59 17.48 -3.94
CA LYS A 565 -6.65 17.71 -2.50
C LYS A 565 -6.70 16.39 -1.74
N HIS A 566 -6.08 16.35 -0.58
CA HIS A 566 -6.18 15.24 0.35
C HIS A 566 -7.05 15.61 1.55
N VAL A 567 -8.27 15.08 1.58
CA VAL A 567 -9.16 15.17 2.75
C VAL A 567 -9.19 13.82 3.44
N GLY A 568 -8.20 13.58 4.26
CA GLY A 568 -7.98 12.30 4.90
C GLY A 568 -7.07 12.41 6.11
N VAL A 569 -6.31 11.37 6.40
CA VAL A 569 -5.37 11.29 7.51
C VAL A 569 -3.99 10.87 7.01
N TRP A 570 -2.96 11.34 7.69
CA TRP A 570 -1.62 10.77 7.60
C TRP A 570 -1.42 9.82 8.78
N SER A 571 -0.50 8.89 8.63
CA SER A 571 -0.26 7.88 9.66
C SER A 571 1.21 7.69 9.96
N ILE A 572 1.52 7.31 11.21
CA ILE A 572 2.86 6.88 11.62
C ILE A 572 2.77 5.49 12.26
N SER A 573 3.61 4.59 11.78
CA SER A 573 3.81 3.26 12.36
C SER A 573 5.23 3.17 12.91
N GLY A 574 5.36 2.83 14.19
CA GLY A 574 6.64 2.83 14.88
C GLY A 574 7.00 1.49 15.51
N THR A 575 8.30 1.17 15.46
CA THR A 575 8.95 0.05 16.16
C THR A 575 10.44 0.37 16.35
N TYR A 576 11.21 -0.56 16.88
CA TYR A 576 12.67 -0.42 16.91
C TYR A 576 13.28 -0.55 15.51
N GLY A 577 14.41 0.13 15.27
CA GLY A 577 15.06 0.14 13.96
C GLY A 577 15.34 -1.24 13.39
N ALA A 578 15.74 -2.20 14.24
CA ALA A 578 15.97 -3.59 13.82
C ALA A 578 14.73 -4.32 13.29
N PHE A 579 13.51 -3.86 13.64
CA PHE A 579 12.27 -4.52 13.27
C PHE A 579 11.49 -3.78 12.18
N THR A 580 11.92 -2.59 11.78
CA THR A 580 11.29 -1.84 10.68
C THR A 580 11.19 -2.63 9.37
N PRO A 581 12.11 -3.57 9.03
CA PRO A 581 11.97 -4.39 7.82
C PRO A 581 10.70 -5.24 7.77
N LEU A 582 10.08 -5.57 8.91
CA LEU A 582 8.79 -6.25 8.95
C LEU A 582 7.66 -5.41 8.34
N MET A 583 7.82 -4.08 8.31
CA MET A 583 6.88 -3.14 7.71
C MET A 583 7.15 -2.91 6.21
N TYR A 584 8.29 -3.39 5.67
CA TYR A 584 8.74 -3.07 4.31
C TYR A 584 7.70 -3.44 3.24
N LEU A 585 7.13 -4.65 3.31
CA LEU A 585 6.23 -5.14 2.26
C LEU A 585 4.92 -4.35 2.17
N PRO A 586 4.19 -4.05 3.25
CA PRO A 586 3.02 -3.17 3.20
C PRO A 586 3.34 -1.80 2.60
N LEU A 587 4.46 -1.18 3.00
CA LEU A 587 4.86 0.12 2.51
C LEU A 587 5.30 0.08 1.03
N ARG A 588 5.94 -1.00 0.59
CA ARG A 588 6.28 -1.17 -0.83
C ARG A 588 5.02 -1.23 -1.69
N VAL A 589 4.03 -2.01 -1.29
CA VAL A 589 2.75 -2.09 -2.01
C VAL A 589 2.03 -0.74 -1.97
N TRP A 590 2.08 -0.04 -0.83
CA TRP A 590 1.56 1.32 -0.71
C TRP A 590 2.25 2.29 -1.67
N SER A 591 3.57 2.28 -1.76
CA SER A 591 4.32 3.14 -2.68
C SER A 591 3.93 2.90 -4.14
N GLN A 592 3.72 1.63 -4.53
CA GLN A 592 3.22 1.27 -5.85
C GLN A 592 1.80 1.78 -6.08
N GLN A 593 0.91 1.65 -5.09
CA GLN A 593 -0.45 2.15 -5.17
C GLN A 593 -0.49 3.69 -5.26
N ASN A 594 0.34 4.38 -4.47
CA ASN A 594 0.42 5.83 -4.45
C ASN A 594 0.95 6.39 -5.79
N GLN A 595 1.91 5.69 -6.42
CA GLN A 595 2.54 6.15 -7.67
C GLN A 595 1.53 6.49 -8.77
N ASP A 596 0.52 5.65 -8.93
CA ASP A 596 -0.46 5.70 -10.01
C ASP A 596 -1.86 6.11 -9.52
N SER A 597 -1.98 6.58 -8.28
CA SER A 597 -3.28 6.99 -7.71
C SER A 597 -3.89 8.14 -8.51
N PRO A 598 -5.17 8.03 -8.92
CA PRO A 598 -5.85 9.08 -9.66
C PRO A 598 -6.23 10.31 -8.82
N PHE A 599 -6.03 10.23 -7.49
CA PHE A 599 -6.32 11.32 -6.55
C PHE A 599 -5.25 11.39 -5.45
N ARG A 600 -5.18 12.54 -4.79
CA ARG A 600 -4.27 12.74 -3.66
C ARG A 600 -4.68 11.85 -2.50
N VAL A 601 -3.72 11.10 -1.99
CA VAL A 601 -3.81 10.28 -0.78
C VAL A 601 -2.86 10.82 0.28
N GLY A 602 -2.91 10.27 1.49
CA GLY A 602 -2.06 10.70 2.59
C GLY A 602 -0.62 10.23 2.48
N VAL A 603 0.16 10.48 3.52
CA VAL A 603 1.56 10.07 3.64
C VAL A 603 1.69 9.09 4.81
N ALA A 604 2.28 7.94 4.54
CA ALA A 604 2.61 6.96 5.57
C ALA A 604 3.99 7.27 6.15
N HIS A 605 4.13 7.19 7.47
CA HIS A 605 5.40 7.41 8.14
C HIS A 605 5.87 6.13 8.82
N ILE A 606 7.17 5.90 8.78
CA ILE A 606 7.85 4.88 9.56
C ILE A 606 8.74 5.55 10.59
N LEU A 607 8.60 5.13 11.83
CA LEU A 607 9.47 5.54 12.91
C LEU A 607 10.34 4.37 13.35
N ALA A 608 11.64 4.46 13.09
CA ALA A 608 12.65 3.69 13.79
C ALA A 608 12.88 4.38 15.15
N GLY A 609 12.14 3.96 16.15
CA GLY A 609 12.02 4.64 17.46
C GLY A 609 13.34 4.72 18.22
N HIS A 610 14.29 3.83 17.90
CA HIS A 610 15.72 4.00 17.99
C HIS A 610 16.42 3.10 16.96
N SER A 611 17.37 3.66 16.28
CA SER A 611 18.20 3.03 15.27
C SER A 611 19.68 3.23 15.60
N GLY A 612 20.57 2.54 14.88
CA GLY A 612 21.99 2.61 15.13
C GLY A 612 22.52 1.53 16.07
N PRO A 613 23.83 1.55 16.39
CA PRO A 613 24.45 0.53 17.22
C PRO A 613 23.96 0.53 18.67
N GLU A 614 23.49 1.64 19.18
CA GLU A 614 22.99 1.83 20.56
C GLU A 614 21.86 0.85 20.91
N THR A 615 21.12 0.37 19.91
CA THR A 615 20.05 -0.60 20.09
C THR A 615 20.57 -1.99 20.46
N ALA A 616 21.82 -2.31 20.15
CA ALA A 616 22.45 -3.57 20.51
C ALA A 616 22.73 -3.69 22.03
N ALA A 617 22.58 -2.59 22.79
CA ALA A 617 22.62 -2.64 24.25
C ALA A 617 21.57 -3.59 24.84
N ASP A 618 20.39 -3.73 24.21
CA ASP A 618 19.37 -4.70 24.64
C ASP A 618 19.79 -6.12 24.26
N ALA A 619 20.21 -6.36 23.03
CA ALA A 619 20.75 -7.62 22.54
C ALA A 619 21.24 -7.47 21.09
N ARG A 620 22.02 -8.45 20.62
CA ARG A 620 22.49 -8.54 19.24
C ARG A 620 21.34 -8.51 18.21
N THR A 621 20.17 -9.06 18.54
CA THR A 621 18.98 -9.07 17.70
C THR A 621 18.35 -7.68 17.51
N HIS A 622 18.71 -6.70 18.34
CA HIS A 622 18.25 -5.32 18.25
C HIS A 622 19.20 -4.40 17.48
N PHE A 623 20.30 -4.92 16.94
CA PHE A 623 21.29 -4.16 16.19
C PHE A 623 20.71 -3.61 14.88
N GLY A 624 20.19 -2.40 14.92
CA GLY A 624 19.34 -1.78 13.88
C GLY A 624 20.07 -0.91 12.87
N ILE A 625 21.33 -1.15 12.57
CA ILE A 625 22.19 -0.32 11.71
C ILE A 625 21.76 -0.26 10.24
N PHE A 626 21.01 -1.23 9.78
CA PHE A 626 20.54 -1.33 8.39
C PHE A 626 19.21 -0.60 8.14
N SER A 627 18.56 -0.08 9.17
CA SER A 627 17.23 0.54 9.04
C SER A 627 17.18 1.67 8.00
N PRO A 628 18.11 2.64 7.97
CA PRO A 628 18.10 3.69 6.94
C PRO A 628 18.20 3.16 5.52
N GLN A 629 18.97 2.10 5.31
CA GLN A 629 19.26 1.56 3.98
C GLN A 629 18.11 0.75 3.40
N VAL A 630 17.32 0.07 4.21
CA VAL A 630 16.16 -0.71 3.76
C VAL A 630 15.19 0.18 2.97
N TRP A 631 14.99 1.41 3.40
CA TRP A 631 14.08 2.36 2.77
C TRP A 631 14.65 3.01 1.52
N LYS A 632 15.96 2.89 1.24
CA LYS A 632 16.61 3.31 -0.01
C LYS A 632 16.39 2.31 -1.16
N LEU A 633 15.75 1.18 -0.93
CA LEU A 633 15.42 0.19 -1.96
C LEU A 633 14.16 0.55 -2.78
N PHE A 634 13.54 1.68 -2.49
CA PHE A 634 12.41 2.22 -3.27
C PHE A 634 12.92 3.03 -4.46
N PRO A 635 12.13 3.19 -5.52
CA PRO A 635 12.46 4.13 -6.60
C PRO A 635 12.70 5.54 -6.06
N LYS A 636 13.69 6.21 -6.63
CA LYS A 636 14.09 7.55 -6.19
C LYS A 636 12.92 8.54 -6.26
N GLY A 637 12.68 9.24 -5.16
CA GLY A 637 11.64 10.26 -5.05
C GLY A 637 10.32 9.77 -4.43
N GLN A 638 10.16 8.47 -4.16
CA GLN A 638 8.96 7.93 -3.52
C GLN A 638 9.03 7.92 -1.99
N VAL A 639 10.24 7.90 -1.45
CA VAL A 639 10.51 7.88 0.00
C VAL A 639 11.47 9.00 0.35
N ILE A 640 11.28 9.64 1.50
CA ILE A 640 12.25 10.55 2.13
C ILE A 640 12.72 9.90 3.43
N VAL A 641 14.02 9.68 3.57
CA VAL A 641 14.65 9.11 4.77
C VAL A 641 15.39 10.21 5.52
N LEU A 642 15.14 10.29 6.82
CA LEU A 642 15.67 11.31 7.73
C LEU A 642 16.44 10.61 8.86
N SER A 643 17.76 10.81 8.93
CA SER A 643 18.63 10.24 9.96
C SER A 643 19.15 11.39 10.86
N PHE A 644 18.52 11.57 12.00
CA PHE A 644 18.75 12.70 12.88
C PHE A 644 19.88 12.42 13.88
N TRP A 645 20.63 13.48 14.25
CA TRP A 645 21.64 13.41 15.29
C TRP A 645 21.42 14.39 16.44
N ASP A 646 20.77 15.51 16.19
CA ASP A 646 20.47 16.56 17.18
C ASP A 646 18.96 16.73 17.34
N TYR A 647 18.48 17.05 18.55
CA TYR A 647 17.06 17.26 18.81
C TYR A 647 16.45 18.30 17.86
N ASN A 648 17.15 19.39 17.61
CA ASN A 648 16.66 20.50 16.79
C ASN A 648 16.65 20.19 15.28
N ASP A 649 17.32 19.12 14.84
CA ASP A 649 17.23 18.64 13.47
C ASP A 649 15.89 17.98 13.16
N VAL A 650 15.27 17.38 14.19
CA VAL A 650 14.09 16.53 14.00
C VAL A 650 12.92 17.32 13.43
N ALA A 651 12.55 18.44 14.09
CA ALA A 651 11.45 19.26 13.61
C ALA A 651 11.75 19.91 12.26
N ALA A 652 12.94 20.52 12.10
CA ALA A 652 13.33 21.19 10.85
C ALA A 652 13.34 20.23 9.64
N GLY A 653 13.95 19.05 9.78
CA GLY A 653 14.01 18.04 8.73
C GLY A 653 12.66 17.41 8.44
N TYR A 654 11.90 17.07 9.49
CA TYR A 654 10.58 16.47 9.31
C TYR A 654 9.60 17.39 8.59
N PHE A 655 9.45 18.65 9.03
CA PHE A 655 8.48 19.55 8.40
C PHE A 655 8.89 19.96 6.98
N ALA A 656 10.19 19.97 6.66
CA ALA A 656 10.63 20.11 5.26
C ALA A 656 10.22 18.91 4.40
N ALA A 657 10.38 17.69 4.93
CA ALA A 657 9.92 16.49 4.25
C ALA A 657 8.38 16.45 4.11
N ALA A 658 7.66 16.84 5.15
CA ALA A 658 6.21 16.91 5.17
C ALA A 658 5.67 17.95 4.17
N GLU A 659 6.30 19.13 4.07
CA GLU A 659 5.96 20.14 3.07
C GLU A 659 6.11 19.61 1.64
N ILE A 660 7.21 18.89 1.36
CA ILE A 660 7.43 18.26 0.06
C ILE A 660 6.35 17.21 -0.21
N ALA A 661 6.13 16.30 0.74
CA ALA A 661 5.16 15.23 0.59
C ALA A 661 3.73 15.73 0.42
N ALA A 662 3.36 16.82 1.09
CA ALA A 662 2.04 17.46 0.93
C ALA A 662 1.83 18.07 -0.48
N ARG A 663 2.91 18.35 -1.24
CA ARG A 663 2.84 18.97 -2.57
C ARG A 663 3.26 18.06 -3.71
N ASP A 664 4.16 17.10 -3.46
CA ASP A 664 4.65 16.14 -4.46
C ASP A 664 3.92 14.80 -4.30
N PRO A 665 2.97 14.44 -5.20
CA PRO A 665 2.20 13.21 -5.09
C PRO A 665 3.05 11.94 -5.19
N LYS A 666 4.28 12.03 -5.65
CA LYS A 666 5.19 10.88 -5.73
C LYS A 666 5.72 10.45 -4.37
N VAL A 667 5.81 11.39 -3.42
CA VAL A 667 6.32 11.11 -2.08
C VAL A 667 5.18 10.56 -1.21
N GLY A 668 5.13 9.25 -1.08
CA GLY A 668 4.11 8.56 -0.27
C GLY A 668 4.59 8.14 1.12
N ILE A 669 5.91 8.21 1.39
CA ILE A 669 6.50 7.67 2.61
C ILE A 669 7.57 8.61 3.17
N ILE A 670 7.54 8.86 4.48
CA ILE A 670 8.61 9.52 5.24
C ILE A 670 9.10 8.54 6.30
N VAL A 671 10.42 8.34 6.38
CA VAL A 671 11.07 7.49 7.37
C VAL A 671 11.90 8.35 8.30
N MET A 672 11.74 8.15 9.60
CA MET A 672 12.47 8.87 10.64
C MET A 672 13.31 7.91 11.48
N GLU A 673 14.62 8.13 11.47
CA GLU A 673 15.60 7.40 12.26
C GLU A 673 16.03 8.28 13.45
N VAL A 674 15.72 7.84 14.66
CA VAL A 674 16.03 8.59 15.90
C VAL A 674 16.81 7.72 16.89
N ALA A 675 17.48 8.38 17.83
CA ALA A 675 18.29 7.72 18.85
C ALA A 675 17.58 7.61 20.20
N ARG A 676 17.94 6.55 20.95
CA ARG A 676 17.49 6.31 22.31
C ARG A 676 18.24 7.17 23.36
N PRO A 677 19.58 7.27 23.31
CA PRO A 677 20.31 8.05 24.29
C PRO A 677 19.93 9.53 24.27
N ASP A 678 20.02 10.16 25.45
CA ASP A 678 19.92 11.61 25.58
C ASP A 678 21.28 12.23 25.27
N PHE A 679 21.33 13.18 24.33
CA PHE A 679 22.53 13.93 23.97
C PHE A 679 22.37 15.41 24.29
N THR A 680 23.49 16.11 24.41
CA THR A 680 23.47 17.56 24.57
C THR A 680 23.10 18.23 23.28
N VAL A 681 22.05 19.04 23.28
CA VAL A 681 21.59 19.84 22.13
C VAL A 681 22.70 20.80 21.71
N ALA A 682 23.06 20.75 20.44
CA ALA A 682 24.19 21.46 19.89
C ALA A 682 23.98 22.99 19.86
N ASP A 683 25.05 23.72 20.14
CA ASP A 683 25.13 25.18 19.96
C ASP A 683 25.49 25.50 18.51
N ARG A 684 24.50 25.76 17.67
CA ARG A 684 24.68 26.02 16.23
C ARG A 684 25.42 27.34 15.93
N THR A 685 25.49 28.25 16.90
CA THR A 685 26.27 29.48 16.72
C THR A 685 27.77 29.20 16.53
N LYS A 686 28.21 27.97 16.86
CA LYS A 686 29.59 27.48 16.68
C LYS A 686 29.80 26.74 15.35
N PHE A 687 28.75 26.57 14.56
CA PHE A 687 28.83 25.87 13.26
C PHE A 687 29.08 26.85 12.13
N ALA A 688 29.61 26.34 11.02
CA ALA A 688 29.74 27.11 9.79
C ALA A 688 28.37 27.48 9.19
N ASP A 689 27.40 26.57 9.24
CA ASP A 689 25.98 26.89 8.96
C ASP A 689 25.27 27.15 10.30
N THR A 690 25.04 28.43 10.60
CA THR A 690 24.39 28.88 11.83
C THR A 690 22.88 28.88 11.77
N ASP A 691 22.27 28.51 10.63
CA ASP A 691 20.81 28.44 10.45
C ASP A 691 20.21 27.41 11.41
N PRO A 692 19.30 27.80 12.32
CA PRO A 692 18.65 26.85 13.22
C PRO A 692 17.82 25.80 12.50
N HIS A 693 17.44 26.06 11.22
CA HIS A 693 16.68 25.16 10.39
C HIS A 693 17.52 24.46 9.30
N ALA A 694 18.86 24.43 9.44
CA ALA A 694 19.77 23.86 8.44
C ALA A 694 19.41 22.43 8.02
N ALA A 695 18.89 21.60 8.94
CA ALA A 695 18.44 20.24 8.66
C ALA A 695 17.32 20.15 7.60
N ALA A 696 16.55 21.22 7.43
CA ALA A 696 15.54 21.31 6.36
C ALA A 696 16.13 21.23 4.94
N LYS A 697 17.42 21.52 4.81
CA LYS A 697 18.16 21.45 3.54
C LYS A 697 18.74 20.05 3.26
N GLY A 698 18.60 19.12 4.19
CA GLY A 698 19.10 17.74 4.09
C GLY A 698 20.54 17.58 4.56
N PHE A 699 21.50 18.28 3.97
CA PHE A 699 22.89 18.33 4.41
C PHE A 699 23.27 19.77 4.76
N TYR A 700 24.16 19.93 5.77
CA TYR A 700 24.65 21.23 6.15
C TYR A 700 26.09 21.14 6.73
N VAL A 701 26.81 22.27 6.74
CA VAL A 701 28.22 22.33 7.16
C VAL A 701 28.32 22.61 8.64
N ILE A 702 28.85 21.67 9.42
CA ILE A 702 29.19 21.87 10.84
C ILE A 702 30.49 22.68 10.96
N ARG A 703 31.55 22.32 10.23
CA ARG A 703 32.83 23.01 10.18
C ARG A 703 33.34 23.11 8.76
N ASP A 704 33.73 24.29 8.31
CA ASP A 704 34.40 24.48 7.03
C ASP A 704 35.93 24.47 7.20
N PHE A 705 36.64 24.46 6.08
CA PHE A 705 38.08 24.53 6.08
C PHE A 705 38.57 25.89 6.63
N ASP A 706 39.64 25.84 7.39
CA ASP A 706 40.47 27.02 7.69
C ASP A 706 41.20 27.40 6.38
N PRO A 707 40.98 28.60 5.81
CA PRO A 707 41.55 28.99 4.54
C PRO A 707 43.08 29.11 4.56
N ASP A 708 43.66 29.29 5.75
CA ASP A 708 45.08 29.51 5.95
C ASP A 708 45.88 28.21 6.13
N LYS A 709 45.20 27.05 6.16
CA LYS A 709 45.79 25.74 6.35
C LYS A 709 45.58 24.79 5.17
N PRO A 710 46.48 23.83 4.94
CA PRO A 710 46.26 22.76 3.96
C PRO A 710 44.95 22.05 4.24
N ARG A 711 44.19 21.71 3.18
CA ARG A 711 42.93 20.95 3.29
C ARG A 711 43.25 19.46 3.34
N HIS A 712 42.55 18.72 4.20
CA HIS A 712 42.76 17.28 4.40
C HIS A 712 41.53 16.42 3.98
N GLY A 713 40.61 16.99 3.21
CA GLY A 713 39.44 16.31 2.71
C GLY A 713 38.15 16.57 3.53
N VAL A 714 37.08 15.84 3.20
CA VAL A 714 35.76 16.04 3.76
C VAL A 714 35.34 14.84 4.63
N VAL A 715 34.80 15.11 5.80
CA VAL A 715 34.17 14.11 6.66
C VAL A 715 32.65 14.29 6.61
N VAL A 716 31.93 13.33 6.05
CA VAL A 716 30.45 13.31 6.05
C VAL A 716 29.99 12.45 7.20
N SER A 717 29.13 12.99 8.07
CA SER A 717 28.62 12.26 9.24
C SER A 717 27.12 12.07 9.18
N GLN A 718 26.67 10.86 9.50
CA GLN A 718 25.26 10.51 9.57
C GLN A 718 24.94 9.72 10.82
N GLY A 719 23.75 9.98 11.39
CA GLY A 719 23.26 9.32 12.58
C GLY A 719 23.74 9.95 13.88
N SER A 720 23.21 9.47 15.00
CA SER A 720 23.27 10.16 16.30
C SER A 720 24.65 10.11 16.93
N SER A 721 25.04 8.96 17.48
CA SER A 721 26.31 8.83 18.23
C SER A 721 27.54 9.12 17.36
N SER A 722 27.51 8.74 16.09
CA SER A 722 28.57 9.08 15.13
C SER A 722 28.81 10.59 15.04
N THR A 723 27.72 11.37 14.84
CA THR A 723 27.84 12.85 14.68
C THR A 723 28.10 13.54 16.00
N VAL A 724 27.43 13.16 17.09
CA VAL A 724 27.67 13.72 18.42
C VAL A 724 29.13 13.55 18.85
N ASN A 725 29.68 12.33 18.68
CA ASN A 725 31.06 12.04 19.04
C ASN A 725 32.06 12.75 18.12
N LEU A 726 31.78 12.82 16.80
CA LEU A 726 32.61 13.58 15.87
C LEU A 726 32.64 15.06 16.25
N VAL A 727 31.51 15.70 16.51
CA VAL A 727 31.44 17.11 16.90
C VAL A 727 32.22 17.35 18.18
N SER A 728 32.11 16.45 19.16
CA SER A 728 32.86 16.58 20.43
C SER A 728 34.39 16.45 20.28
N THR A 729 34.88 15.84 19.18
CA THR A 729 36.32 15.68 18.89
C THR A 729 36.89 16.84 18.09
N LEU A 730 36.11 17.75 17.56
CA LEU A 730 36.56 18.84 16.70
C LEU A 730 37.66 19.72 17.33
N PRO A 731 37.56 20.14 18.62
CA PRO A 731 38.65 20.92 19.27
C PRO A 731 39.98 20.16 19.31
N LYS A 732 39.94 18.85 19.66
CA LYS A 732 41.13 17.98 19.71
C LYS A 732 41.74 17.78 18.31
N LEU A 733 40.93 17.69 17.27
CA LEU A 733 41.39 17.61 15.87
C LEU A 733 42.06 18.92 15.41
N GLU A 734 41.50 20.04 15.82
CA GLU A 734 42.11 21.36 15.54
C GLU A 734 43.46 21.54 16.19
N GLU A 735 43.57 21.16 17.47
CA GLU A 735 44.85 21.13 18.20
C GLU A 735 45.90 20.24 17.54
N ALA A 736 45.47 19.13 16.91
CA ALA A 736 46.29 18.21 16.17
C ALA A 736 46.63 18.70 14.74
N GLY A 737 46.18 19.91 14.35
CA GLY A 737 46.43 20.49 13.03
C GLY A 737 45.57 19.88 11.89
N VAL A 738 44.50 19.17 12.19
CA VAL A 738 43.61 18.52 11.22
C VAL A 738 42.62 19.56 10.66
N ASN A 739 42.73 19.84 9.35
CA ASN A 739 41.89 20.79 8.63
C ASN A 739 40.96 20.05 7.66
N VAL A 740 39.87 19.47 8.18
CA VAL A 740 38.81 18.79 7.42
C VAL A 740 37.52 19.62 7.45
N LYS A 741 36.79 19.60 6.33
CA LYS A 741 35.40 20.05 6.32
C LYS A 741 34.51 18.97 6.89
N VAL A 742 33.55 19.33 7.76
CA VAL A 742 32.60 18.39 8.38
C VAL A 742 31.17 18.72 7.95
N VAL A 743 30.50 17.75 7.39
CA VAL A 743 29.14 17.88 6.86
C VAL A 743 28.21 16.89 7.62
N ALA A 744 27.10 17.39 8.16
CA ALA A 744 26.03 16.57 8.68
C ALA A 744 25.09 16.16 7.54
N ALA A 745 24.82 14.86 7.44
CA ALA A 745 23.96 14.26 6.42
C ALA A 745 22.66 13.75 7.05
N ILE A 746 21.60 14.55 7.00
CA ILE A 746 20.28 14.23 7.57
C ILE A 746 19.42 13.49 6.55
N SER A 747 19.37 13.98 5.31
CA SER A 747 18.57 13.41 4.22
C SER A 747 19.15 13.75 2.86
N GLU A 748 19.47 12.73 2.10
CA GLU A 748 19.88 12.86 0.71
C GLU A 748 18.75 13.42 -0.16
N GLU A 749 17.52 12.96 0.08
CA GLU A 749 16.34 13.36 -0.69
C GLU A 749 16.01 14.85 -0.52
N LEU A 750 16.22 15.41 0.66
CA LEU A 750 16.08 16.84 0.89
C LEU A 750 17.25 17.62 0.25
N PHE A 751 18.48 17.09 0.35
CA PHE A 751 19.66 17.71 -0.22
C PHE A 751 19.64 17.75 -1.75
N ASP A 752 19.22 16.66 -2.40
CA ASP A 752 19.10 16.60 -3.87
C ASP A 752 18.11 17.62 -4.44
N ARG A 753 17.14 18.06 -3.65
CA ARG A 753 16.15 19.08 -4.04
C ARG A 753 16.67 20.51 -3.87
N GLN A 754 17.85 20.71 -3.26
CA GLN A 754 18.43 22.04 -3.09
C GLN A 754 18.98 22.57 -4.41
N PRO A 755 19.08 23.91 -4.58
CA PRO A 755 19.76 24.51 -5.71
C PRO A 755 21.21 24.00 -5.85
N GLN A 756 21.68 23.84 -7.09
CA GLN A 756 23.04 23.35 -7.34
C GLN A 756 24.10 24.14 -6.59
N SER A 757 23.98 25.50 -6.55
CA SER A 757 24.89 26.38 -5.81
C SER A 757 25.00 26.05 -4.32
N TYR A 758 23.90 25.67 -3.67
CA TYR A 758 23.93 25.22 -2.28
C TYR A 758 24.61 23.86 -2.16
N ARG A 759 24.23 22.90 -3.02
CA ARG A 759 24.87 21.58 -3.04
C ARG A 759 26.36 21.65 -3.22
N ASP A 760 26.82 22.50 -4.15
CA ASP A 760 28.26 22.74 -4.41
C ASP A 760 28.97 23.43 -3.22
N SER A 761 28.27 24.27 -2.45
CA SER A 761 28.86 24.90 -1.26
C SER A 761 29.02 23.90 -0.10
N VAL A 762 28.16 22.91 0.01
CA VAL A 762 28.17 21.91 1.09
C VAL A 762 29.05 20.72 0.72
N LEU A 763 28.80 20.06 -0.40
CA LEU A 763 29.54 18.89 -0.86
C LEU A 763 29.72 18.92 -2.39
N PRO A 764 30.72 19.69 -2.90
CA PRO A 764 30.98 19.77 -4.32
C PRO A 764 31.41 18.42 -4.87
N GLU A 765 31.21 18.21 -6.17
CA GLU A 765 31.51 16.92 -6.83
C GLU A 765 32.97 16.47 -6.59
N ALA A 766 33.92 17.40 -6.63
CA ALA A 766 35.32 17.10 -6.37
C ALA A 766 35.56 16.54 -4.94
N ALA A 767 34.77 16.97 -3.96
CA ALA A 767 34.91 16.51 -2.59
C ALA A 767 34.55 15.00 -2.44
N LYS A 768 33.73 14.45 -3.34
CA LYS A 768 33.38 13.03 -3.35
C LYS A 768 34.58 12.12 -3.59
N PHE A 769 35.64 12.63 -4.18
CA PHE A 769 36.89 11.92 -4.42
C PHE A 769 37.88 12.02 -3.24
N ASP A 770 37.60 12.86 -2.27
CA ASP A 770 38.45 13.09 -1.10
C ASP A 770 37.59 13.22 0.17
N MET A 771 36.83 12.17 0.45
CA MET A 771 36.00 12.14 1.63
C MET A 771 36.10 10.82 2.38
N MET A 772 35.76 10.86 3.66
CA MET A 772 35.41 9.72 4.49
C MET A 772 34.02 9.88 5.08
N VAL A 773 33.42 8.78 5.48
CA VAL A 773 32.09 8.73 6.11
C VAL A 773 32.21 8.21 7.53
N VAL A 774 31.48 8.83 8.46
CA VAL A 774 31.29 8.37 9.84
C VAL A 774 29.79 8.18 10.07
N THR A 775 29.33 6.94 10.21
CA THR A 775 27.90 6.64 10.27
C THR A 775 27.55 5.57 11.29
N THR A 776 26.37 5.72 11.91
CA THR A 776 25.71 4.66 12.69
C THR A 776 25.09 3.57 11.82
N GLY A 777 25.07 3.75 10.50
CA GLY A 777 24.57 2.78 9.54
C GLY A 777 25.59 1.71 9.15
N THR A 778 25.17 0.84 8.23
CA THR A 778 26.03 -0.19 7.64
C THR A 778 26.85 0.35 6.48
N ARG A 779 28.02 -0.25 6.26
CA ARG A 779 28.94 0.07 5.15
C ARG A 779 28.32 -0.20 3.78
N ARG A 780 27.53 -1.26 3.65
CA ARG A 780 27.18 -1.82 2.34
C ARG A 780 26.26 -0.97 1.50
N VAL A 781 25.42 -0.15 2.08
CA VAL A 781 24.42 0.64 1.36
C VAL A 781 24.48 2.09 1.83
N TRP A 782 25.64 2.72 1.61
CA TRP A 782 25.77 4.15 1.83
C TRP A 782 25.14 4.90 0.63
N PRO A 783 24.04 5.68 0.84
CA PRO A 783 23.25 6.17 -0.27
C PRO A 783 23.82 7.40 -0.97
N VAL A 784 24.73 8.11 -0.29
CA VAL A 784 24.97 9.51 -0.65
C VAL A 784 25.70 9.68 -1.97
N THR A 785 26.49 8.73 -2.49
CA THR A 785 27.30 9.11 -3.63
C THR A 785 28.05 8.02 -4.35
N GLY A 786 27.84 6.78 -4.06
CA GLY A 786 28.79 5.79 -4.54
C GLY A 786 30.15 5.94 -3.85
N VAL A 787 30.43 5.09 -2.93
CA VAL A 787 31.66 5.11 -2.12
C VAL A 787 32.81 4.58 -2.98
N GLY A 788 33.79 5.41 -3.25
CA GLY A 788 35.03 4.98 -3.88
C GLY A 788 35.86 4.09 -2.93
N PRO A 789 36.81 3.26 -3.47
CA PRO A 789 37.62 2.38 -2.63
C PRO A 789 38.40 3.10 -1.53
N LEU A 790 38.84 4.35 -1.78
CA LEU A 790 39.54 5.16 -0.78
C LEU A 790 38.58 5.66 0.29
N THR A 791 37.37 6.06 -0.05
CA THR A 791 36.37 6.46 0.92
C THR A 791 36.03 5.26 1.84
N ASP A 792 35.84 4.09 1.28
CA ASP A 792 35.54 2.86 2.03
C ASP A 792 36.69 2.52 3.02
N GLU A 793 37.95 2.65 2.60
CA GLU A 793 39.13 2.34 3.43
C GLU A 793 39.21 3.22 4.69
N TYR A 794 38.79 4.47 4.63
CA TYR A 794 38.91 5.42 5.74
C TYR A 794 37.62 5.58 6.54
N SER A 795 36.49 5.12 6.03
CA SER A 795 35.18 5.32 6.66
C SER A 795 34.99 4.48 7.92
N LEU A 796 34.30 5.01 8.91
CA LEU A 796 33.80 4.31 10.08
C LEU A 796 32.32 4.01 9.94
N THR A 797 31.96 2.75 10.10
CA THR A 797 30.58 2.25 10.03
C THR A 797 30.34 1.28 11.19
N SER A 798 29.10 1.10 11.60
CA SER A 798 28.78 0.23 12.74
C SER A 798 29.08 -1.26 12.49
N ASP A 799 29.23 -1.69 11.26
CA ASP A 799 29.60 -3.05 10.86
C ASP A 799 31.08 -3.19 10.47
N TRP A 800 31.93 -2.34 11.06
CA TRP A 800 33.38 -2.29 10.78
C TRP A 800 34.07 -3.66 10.80
N ASP A 801 33.74 -4.47 11.84
CA ASP A 801 34.33 -5.79 12.03
C ASP A 801 33.59 -6.91 11.30
N ASN A 802 32.62 -6.56 10.43
CA ASN A 802 31.77 -7.48 9.67
C ASN A 802 30.99 -8.47 10.55
N GLN A 803 30.56 -8.06 11.73
CA GLN A 803 29.81 -8.87 12.67
C GLN A 803 28.67 -8.10 13.35
N TRP A 804 27.71 -8.84 13.90
CA TRP A 804 26.68 -8.29 14.77
C TRP A 804 27.28 -7.98 16.14
N LEU A 805 27.09 -6.77 16.63
CA LEU A 805 27.59 -6.34 17.94
C LEU A 805 26.88 -7.08 19.08
N THR A 806 27.56 -7.26 20.20
CA THR A 806 27.03 -7.91 21.41
C THR A 806 26.26 -6.91 22.27
N GLY A 807 25.43 -7.41 23.18
CA GLY A 807 24.80 -6.58 24.23
C GLY A 807 25.86 -6.01 25.20
N GLY A 808 25.45 -5.00 25.96
CA GLY A 808 26.28 -4.32 26.94
C GLY A 808 25.64 -3.00 27.36
N THR A 809 26.44 -2.06 27.88
CA THR A 809 25.98 -0.68 27.99
C THR A 809 26.03 0.00 26.61
N GLU A 810 25.32 1.13 26.45
CA GLU A 810 25.38 1.92 25.21
C GLU A 810 26.80 2.32 24.87
N ASP A 811 27.62 2.72 25.87
CA ASP A 811 29.02 3.09 25.71
C ASP A 811 29.89 1.91 25.24
N ASP A 812 29.64 0.69 25.78
CA ASP A 812 30.34 -0.53 25.35
C ASP A 812 30.07 -0.82 23.87
N VAL A 813 28.81 -0.74 23.45
CA VAL A 813 28.40 -1.01 22.06
C VAL A 813 28.94 0.04 21.09
N ILE A 814 28.92 1.33 21.47
CA ILE A 814 29.50 2.42 20.67
C ILE A 814 31.01 2.24 20.51
N LYS A 815 31.70 1.79 21.56
CA LYS A 815 33.13 1.49 21.50
C LYS A 815 33.43 0.28 20.64
N GLU A 816 32.65 -0.79 20.76
CA GLU A 816 32.73 -1.98 19.90
C GLU A 816 32.50 -1.62 18.42
N ALA A 817 31.58 -0.68 18.14
CA ALA A 817 31.32 -0.14 16.81
C ALA A 817 32.41 0.82 16.28
N HIS A 818 33.47 1.12 17.04
CA HIS A 818 34.50 2.12 16.73
C HIS A 818 33.95 3.55 16.49
N LEU A 819 32.83 3.87 17.10
CA LEU A 819 32.17 5.19 17.00
C LEU A 819 32.31 6.03 18.26
N ASP A 820 33.11 5.60 19.21
CA ASP A 820 33.53 6.42 20.36
C ASP A 820 34.46 7.56 19.93
N LYS A 821 34.61 8.54 20.83
CA LYS A 821 35.40 9.78 20.56
C LYS A 821 36.83 9.50 20.16
N ASP A 822 37.51 8.55 20.81
CA ASP A 822 38.90 8.25 20.53
C ASP A 822 39.07 7.50 19.21
N SER A 823 38.21 6.57 18.89
CA SER A 823 38.20 5.86 17.62
C SER A 823 37.94 6.82 16.44
N ILE A 824 36.96 7.72 16.58
CA ILE A 824 36.64 8.73 15.57
C ILE A 824 37.82 9.70 15.42
N PHE A 825 38.41 10.20 16.53
CA PHE A 825 39.60 11.07 16.49
C PHE A 825 40.74 10.43 15.72
N ASN A 826 41.08 9.18 16.05
CA ASN A 826 42.17 8.45 15.43
C ASN A 826 41.95 8.23 13.93
N ALA A 827 40.72 7.87 13.54
CA ALA A 827 40.37 7.64 12.14
C ALA A 827 40.41 8.94 11.31
N VAL A 828 39.85 10.04 11.80
CA VAL A 828 39.88 11.34 11.10
C VAL A 828 41.29 11.89 11.04
N LYS A 829 42.08 11.69 12.12
CA LYS A 829 43.50 12.07 12.12
C LYS A 829 44.28 11.27 11.09
N ARG A 830 44.13 9.94 11.05
CA ARG A 830 44.72 9.08 10.02
C ARG A 830 44.35 9.54 8.61
N PHE A 831 43.05 9.80 8.38
CA PHE A 831 42.56 10.30 7.09
C PHE A 831 43.28 11.61 6.69
N ALA A 832 43.50 12.53 7.63
CA ALA A 832 44.22 13.77 7.38
C ALA A 832 45.72 13.56 7.18
N ASP A 833 46.38 12.79 8.06
CA ASP A 833 47.84 12.53 8.00
C ASP A 833 48.25 11.84 6.69
N GLU A 834 47.39 10.97 6.15
CA GLU A 834 47.65 10.22 4.91
C GLU A 834 47.08 10.93 3.66
N HIS A 835 46.72 12.19 3.74
CA HIS A 835 46.08 12.93 2.63
C HIS A 835 46.88 12.88 1.33
N ASP A 836 48.18 13.27 1.37
CA ASP A 836 49.03 13.34 0.17
C ASP A 836 49.27 11.93 -0.44
N ALA A 837 49.41 10.95 0.39
CA ALA A 837 49.55 9.55 -0.04
C ALA A 837 48.24 9.04 -0.69
N ARG A 838 47.09 9.39 -0.12
CA ARG A 838 45.78 9.07 -0.64
C ARG A 838 45.53 9.73 -2.00
N MET A 839 45.85 11.02 -2.13
CA MET A 839 45.72 11.76 -3.40
C MET A 839 46.66 11.21 -4.48
N SER A 840 47.88 10.81 -4.10
CA SER A 840 48.84 10.18 -5.02
C SER A 840 48.33 8.80 -5.51
N ARG A 841 47.77 7.98 -4.64
CA ARG A 841 47.15 6.69 -5.00
C ARG A 841 45.94 6.90 -5.96
N GLN A 842 45.14 7.91 -5.71
CA GLN A 842 43.97 8.23 -6.57
C GLN A 842 44.45 8.69 -7.96
N ALA A 843 45.41 9.59 -8.04
CA ALA A 843 45.99 10.03 -9.31
C ALA A 843 46.61 8.86 -10.10
N ALA A 844 47.31 7.95 -9.42
CA ALA A 844 47.85 6.74 -10.05
C ALA A 844 46.74 5.80 -10.57
N ALA A 845 45.65 5.64 -9.85
CA ALA A 845 44.51 4.83 -10.30
C ALA A 845 43.83 5.43 -11.56
N PHE A 846 43.65 6.72 -11.60
CA PHE A 846 43.11 7.41 -12.79
C PHE A 846 44.06 7.33 -14.00
N ASN A 847 45.35 7.50 -13.82
CA ASN A 847 46.34 7.39 -14.87
C ASN A 847 46.47 5.92 -15.38
N GLY A 848 46.41 4.93 -14.49
CA GLY A 848 46.46 3.51 -14.85
C GLY A 848 45.19 3.03 -15.59
N ALA A 849 44.01 3.63 -15.31
CA ALA A 849 42.80 3.35 -16.04
C ALA A 849 42.76 3.87 -17.49
N SER A 850 43.67 4.81 -17.81
CA SER A 850 43.79 5.40 -19.14
C SER A 850 44.80 4.67 -20.06
N SER A 851 45.52 3.69 -19.51
CA SER A 851 46.51 2.83 -20.23
C SER A 851 45.90 1.45 -20.47
#